data_b1c9df36cf515c5fce86d35822db62d2
#
_entry.id   b1c9df36cf515c5fce86d35822db62d2
#
_cell.length_a   1.000
_cell.length_b   1.000
_cell.length_c   1.000
_cell.angle_alpha   90.00
_cell.angle_beta   90.00
_cell.angle_gamma   90.00
#
_symmetry.space_group_name_H-M   'P 1'
#
loop_
_entity.id
_entity.type
_entity.pdbx_description
1 polymer ?
#
loop_
_entity_poly.entity_id
_entity_poly.type
_entity_poly.pdbx_seq_one_letter_code
_entity_poly.pdbx_strand_id
1 'polypeptide(L)'
;MKFMAVGIVCLAIGAAFGADVTVETKAFRLVIGEDAAAKSLVVKATGEEMLEPREGLPVFASTQIRPFNNEVRLVSQAKRTTYPANRIRREGDLLYVGFETAPYEVAVRVDETEAGYASFRPVKMISDTVQEHQYCGWNMDVPPVDSFRLLQLPVKDRANFGDWLNVMWDEKGVVGVMGGTPYMDVDNEKRWGFRKLTVESLKDYGVTNGVAILAAAPTPDAFLAQVDAAEVAFSMPRGVQSRRDSRLNASIFWTSEIEPGNVDEILALMKKGGFRMLLVYYPALIKAKEYSQLPDYRWDNGWSKETFSAAVAKFHANGISVGFHALQTFIGLDSSYVTPEADHRLALAERFTLAKPLATDATPAEIFVEENPVRAPRHPNCRILRFGTELFTYEDYVTERPYRFTGVRRSHRGTTAKAHPLGEIGGVLAVSECMAISTYIDQDSSLQDEIAEKIADIYECGLDFLYFDGAEDANEPCTVNISLSQLRCAEACARRTGRPPLFTEGCAKSHFGWHLQSGANAFDVFNPEHFKEKIVEYPYAAAKRLAKDFTRVDFGWWYVRAAALDAPLPTRGALINWEVLERSVGVQVDHWEYGTSKAAAFDSPATVQGWLGAMRANKRMDDILGMMRRWEDVRARKLLTPAQKEMLKDTKREFHLLDDGKGGYDIVEWKQLTVGTGPDAVWAPVRAFVYGRNGKRVVAYWHVADKGRLVLPDGLPTLEAENLKLWETDLSEAELVSAFARAKAE
;
A
#
# COMPACT_ATOMS: atom_id res chain seq x y z
N MET A 1 55.78 -59.36 26.36
CA MET A 1 54.92 -58.19 26.14
C MET A 1 54.51 -58.16 24.71
N LYS A 2 53.28 -58.62 24.42
CA LYS A 2 52.68 -58.64 23.05
C LYS A 2 51.83 -57.38 22.90
N PHE A 3 52.19 -56.51 21.98
CA PHE A 3 51.30 -55.40 21.56
C PHE A 3 50.26 -55.93 20.58
N MET A 4 49.00 -55.83 20.95
CA MET A 4 47.87 -56.06 20.05
C MET A 4 47.56 -54.73 19.30
N ALA A 5 47.75 -54.73 18.01
CA ALA A 5 47.27 -53.64 17.15
C ALA A 5 45.77 -53.80 16.95
N VAL A 6 45.00 -52.82 17.43
CA VAL A 6 43.56 -52.68 17.10
C VAL A 6 43.47 -51.89 15.82
N GLY A 7 43.11 -52.56 14.74
CA GLY A 7 42.80 -51.91 13.47
C GLY A 7 41.43 -51.22 13.57
N ILE A 8 41.42 -49.92 13.49
CA ILE A 8 40.18 -49.15 13.28
C ILE A 8 39.82 -49.27 11.80
N VAL A 9 38.77 -50.00 11.52
CA VAL A 9 38.11 -49.99 10.20
C VAL A 9 37.23 -48.77 10.15
N CYS A 10 37.71 -47.67 9.55
CA CYS A 10 36.86 -46.60 9.10
C CYS A 10 36.02 -47.10 7.93
N LEU A 11 34.78 -47.44 8.20
CA LEU A 11 33.77 -47.55 7.17
C LEU A 11 33.47 -46.12 6.66
N ALA A 12 34.17 -45.75 5.58
CA ALA A 12 33.74 -44.59 4.80
C ALA A 12 32.43 -44.99 4.13
N ILE A 13 31.31 -44.59 4.68
CA ILE A 13 30.07 -44.53 3.97
C ILE A 13 30.26 -43.41 2.94
N GLY A 14 30.73 -43.78 1.75
CA GLY A 14 30.73 -42.92 0.58
C GLY A 14 29.27 -42.69 0.22
N ALA A 15 28.66 -41.63 0.74
CA ALA A 15 27.47 -41.11 0.14
C ALA A 15 27.84 -40.70 -1.29
N ALA A 16 27.29 -41.39 -2.27
CA ALA A 16 27.39 -41.02 -3.67
C ALA A 16 26.87 -39.60 -3.77
N PHE A 17 27.76 -38.62 -3.96
CA PHE A 17 27.40 -37.25 -4.30
C PHE A 17 26.69 -37.32 -5.65
N GLY A 18 25.46 -36.86 -5.69
CA GLY A 18 24.48 -37.30 -6.61
C GLY A 18 24.34 -36.38 -7.79
N ALA A 19 23.48 -36.79 -8.66
CA ALA A 19 23.02 -36.08 -9.83
C ALA A 19 22.30 -34.79 -9.46
N ASP A 20 22.27 -33.83 -10.41
CA ASP A 20 21.44 -32.63 -10.31
C ASP A 20 20.01 -32.97 -9.88
N VAL A 21 19.43 -32.13 -9.03
CA VAL A 21 18.05 -32.26 -8.56
C VAL A 21 17.12 -31.55 -9.52
N THR A 22 16.07 -32.22 -9.94
CA THR A 22 15.03 -31.61 -10.79
C THR A 22 13.75 -31.46 -9.99
N VAL A 23 13.14 -30.25 -10.08
CA VAL A 23 11.78 -29.95 -9.65
C VAL A 23 10.95 -29.64 -10.89
N GLU A 24 9.93 -30.45 -11.14
CA GLU A 24 9.24 -30.46 -12.43
C GLU A 24 7.72 -30.45 -12.27
N THR A 25 7.08 -29.45 -12.84
CA THR A 25 5.63 -29.34 -12.96
C THR A 25 5.20 -29.46 -14.41
N LYS A 26 3.91 -29.42 -14.70
CA LYS A 26 3.44 -29.33 -16.09
C LYS A 26 3.87 -28.06 -16.81
N ALA A 27 4.15 -26.96 -16.06
CA ALA A 27 4.44 -25.64 -16.60
C ALA A 27 5.93 -25.35 -16.78
N PHE A 28 6.77 -25.84 -15.86
CA PHE A 28 8.20 -25.56 -15.88
C PHE A 28 9.04 -26.71 -15.36
N ARG A 29 10.35 -26.62 -15.58
CA ARG A 29 11.37 -27.48 -15.01
C ARG A 29 12.51 -26.67 -14.44
N LEU A 30 12.73 -26.78 -13.12
CA LEU A 30 13.87 -26.19 -12.40
C LEU A 30 14.92 -27.27 -12.17
N VAL A 31 16.17 -27.01 -12.53
CA VAL A 31 17.33 -27.87 -12.26
C VAL A 31 18.23 -27.18 -11.23
N ILE A 32 18.50 -27.87 -10.13
CA ILE A 32 19.40 -27.42 -9.07
C ILE A 32 20.61 -28.35 -9.08
N GLY A 33 21.80 -27.77 -9.15
CA GLY A 33 23.05 -28.53 -9.14
C GLY A 33 23.31 -29.25 -7.80
N GLU A 34 24.17 -30.26 -7.80
CA GLU A 34 24.64 -30.92 -6.58
C GLU A 34 25.24 -29.95 -5.55
N ASP A 35 25.74 -28.81 -6.02
CA ASP A 35 26.26 -27.66 -5.26
C ASP A 35 25.16 -26.74 -4.72
N ALA A 36 23.91 -27.14 -4.85
CA ALA A 36 22.71 -26.37 -4.52
C ALA A 36 22.49 -25.06 -5.34
N ALA A 37 23.26 -24.80 -6.38
CA ALA A 37 23.06 -23.65 -7.27
C ALA A 37 21.94 -23.90 -8.28
N ALA A 38 21.12 -22.87 -8.59
CA ALA A 38 20.12 -22.96 -9.64
C ALA A 38 20.80 -22.94 -11.02
N LYS A 39 20.70 -24.03 -11.78
CA LYS A 39 21.31 -24.20 -13.10
C LYS A 39 20.40 -23.77 -14.24
N SER A 40 19.12 -24.07 -14.16
CA SER A 40 18.15 -23.81 -15.23
C SER A 40 16.73 -23.76 -14.70
N LEU A 41 15.91 -22.86 -15.24
CA LEU A 41 14.45 -22.82 -15.05
C LEU A 41 13.80 -22.58 -16.40
N VAL A 42 13.30 -23.64 -17.01
CA VAL A 42 12.71 -23.59 -18.35
C VAL A 42 11.19 -23.60 -18.27
N VAL A 43 10.53 -22.64 -18.91
CA VAL A 43 9.09 -22.67 -19.17
C VAL A 43 8.83 -23.66 -20.31
N LYS A 44 8.19 -24.80 -20.02
CA LYS A 44 8.05 -25.93 -20.96
C LYS A 44 7.33 -25.59 -22.25
N ALA A 45 6.29 -24.75 -22.19
CA ALA A 45 5.48 -24.41 -23.35
C ALA A 45 6.23 -23.58 -24.41
N THR A 46 7.21 -22.76 -23.98
CA THR A 46 7.99 -21.89 -24.87
C THR A 46 9.43 -22.33 -25.05
N GLY A 47 9.93 -23.19 -24.16
CA GLY A 47 11.35 -23.54 -24.09
C GLY A 47 12.24 -22.40 -23.55
N GLU A 48 11.65 -21.32 -23.04
CA GLU A 48 12.39 -20.15 -22.56
C GLU A 48 13.11 -20.45 -21.25
N GLU A 49 14.42 -20.13 -21.22
CA GLU A 49 15.24 -20.19 -20.02
C GLU A 49 15.09 -18.88 -19.22
N MET A 50 14.59 -18.99 -17.99
CA MET A 50 14.28 -17.84 -17.14
C MET A 50 15.46 -17.40 -16.28
N LEU A 51 16.46 -18.25 -16.03
CA LEU A 51 17.58 -17.94 -15.16
C LEU A 51 18.80 -17.41 -15.93
N GLU A 52 19.57 -16.61 -15.21
CA GLU A 52 20.96 -16.26 -15.50
C GLU A 52 21.84 -16.91 -14.41
N PRO A 53 22.29 -18.16 -14.57
CA PRO A 53 23.01 -18.87 -13.52
C PRO A 53 24.26 -18.12 -13.06
N ARG A 54 24.47 -18.07 -11.73
CA ARG A 54 25.61 -17.40 -11.12
C ARG A 54 26.30 -18.32 -10.14
N GLU A 55 27.62 -18.47 -10.31
CA GLU A 55 28.47 -19.20 -9.37
C GLU A 55 28.36 -18.60 -7.97
N GLY A 56 28.27 -19.44 -6.96
CA GLY A 56 28.17 -19.03 -5.56
C GLY A 56 26.80 -18.46 -5.14
N LEU A 57 25.76 -18.58 -5.99
CA LEU A 57 24.40 -18.23 -5.66
C LEU A 57 23.51 -19.48 -5.53
N PRO A 58 23.49 -20.14 -4.35
CA PRO A 58 22.66 -21.34 -4.13
C PRO A 58 21.18 -20.96 -3.99
N VAL A 59 20.30 -21.94 -4.26
CA VAL A 59 18.84 -21.78 -4.09
C VAL A 59 18.47 -21.57 -2.62
N PHE A 60 19.21 -22.17 -1.70
CA PHE A 60 18.94 -22.17 -0.26
C PHE A 60 20.07 -21.51 0.52
N ALA A 61 19.72 -20.86 1.62
CA ALA A 61 20.70 -20.32 2.56
C ALA A 61 20.11 -20.26 3.97
N SER A 62 20.98 -20.37 4.97
CA SER A 62 20.62 -20.18 6.37
C SER A 62 21.31 -18.94 6.92
N THR A 63 20.64 -18.18 7.77
CA THR A 63 21.19 -16.96 8.37
C THR A 63 21.14 -17.03 9.89
N GLN A 64 22.23 -16.62 10.53
CA GLN A 64 22.31 -16.34 11.97
C GLN A 64 22.52 -14.85 12.17
N ILE A 65 21.84 -14.29 13.15
CA ILE A 65 21.97 -12.90 13.56
C ILE A 65 22.54 -12.90 14.99
N ARG A 66 23.74 -12.33 15.16
CA ARG A 66 24.36 -12.17 16.49
C ARG A 66 24.46 -10.69 16.82
N PRO A 67 23.96 -10.23 17.98
CA PRO A 67 24.22 -8.89 18.46
C PRO A 67 25.72 -8.61 18.48
N PHE A 68 26.13 -7.41 18.08
CA PHE A 68 27.57 -7.06 18.07
C PHE A 68 28.18 -7.04 19.44
N ASN A 69 27.42 -6.62 20.47
CA ASN A 69 27.72 -6.80 21.87
C ASN A 69 26.43 -6.87 22.70
N ASN A 70 26.54 -7.33 23.96
CA ASN A 70 25.38 -7.46 24.85
C ASN A 70 24.86 -6.11 25.38
N GLU A 71 25.54 -5.00 25.15
CA GLU A 71 25.19 -3.67 25.66
C GLU A 71 24.38 -2.86 24.63
N VAL A 72 24.55 -3.14 23.33
CA VAL A 72 23.91 -2.42 22.25
C VAL A 72 23.14 -3.42 21.39
N ARG A 73 21.89 -3.68 21.75
CA ARG A 73 20.98 -4.55 20.99
C ARG A 73 20.42 -3.84 19.76
N LEU A 74 21.26 -3.20 18.98
CA LEU A 74 20.85 -2.58 17.74
C LEU A 74 20.81 -3.65 16.66
N VAL A 75 19.62 -3.99 16.16
CA VAL A 75 19.45 -4.93 15.03
C VAL A 75 20.30 -4.48 13.82
N SER A 76 20.43 -3.18 13.60
CA SER A 76 21.30 -2.59 12.56
C SER A 76 22.80 -2.83 12.80
N GLN A 77 23.22 -3.16 14.02
CA GLN A 77 24.60 -3.48 14.37
C GLN A 77 24.83 -4.98 14.63
N ALA A 78 23.79 -5.79 14.49
CA ALA A 78 23.91 -7.24 14.62
C ALA A 78 24.76 -7.79 13.47
N LYS A 79 25.69 -8.70 13.80
CA LYS A 79 26.45 -9.41 12.78
C LYS A 79 25.55 -10.47 12.14
N ARG A 80 25.17 -10.27 10.91
CA ARG A 80 24.54 -11.28 10.06
C ARG A 80 25.59 -12.21 9.46
N THR A 81 25.46 -13.51 9.69
CA THR A 81 26.26 -14.53 9.04
C THR A 81 25.34 -15.41 8.21
N THR A 82 25.52 -15.41 6.90
CA THR A 82 24.76 -16.25 5.97
C THR A 82 25.60 -17.45 5.59
N TYR A 83 25.05 -18.64 5.74
CA TYR A 83 25.61 -19.90 5.31
C TYR A 83 24.91 -20.33 4.02
N PRO A 84 25.56 -20.19 2.86
CA PRO A 84 25.00 -20.69 1.60
C PRO A 84 24.96 -22.21 1.61
N ALA A 85 23.93 -22.78 1.05
CA ALA A 85 23.90 -24.21 0.80
C ALA A 85 24.98 -24.58 -0.23
N ASN A 86 25.63 -25.72 -0.03
CA ASN A 86 26.70 -26.19 -0.93
C ASN A 86 26.53 -27.66 -1.34
N ARG A 87 25.46 -28.29 -0.87
CA ARG A 87 25.09 -29.65 -1.28
C ARG A 87 23.58 -29.84 -1.16
N ILE A 88 23.05 -30.64 -2.05
CA ILE A 88 21.65 -31.02 -2.08
C ILE A 88 21.51 -32.46 -2.57
N ARG A 89 20.53 -33.17 -2.01
CA ARG A 89 20.10 -34.49 -2.52
C ARG A 89 18.59 -34.60 -2.41
N ARG A 90 17.99 -35.37 -3.26
CA ARG A 90 16.55 -35.63 -3.27
C ARG A 90 16.22 -37.07 -2.87
N GLU A 91 15.26 -37.24 -1.98
CA GLU A 91 14.67 -38.51 -1.60
C GLU A 91 13.14 -38.39 -1.63
N GLY A 92 12.52 -38.85 -2.70
CA GLY A 92 11.09 -38.68 -2.89
C GLY A 92 10.68 -37.21 -3.03
N ASP A 93 9.80 -36.75 -2.13
CA ASP A 93 9.33 -35.37 -2.04
C ASP A 93 10.22 -34.47 -1.16
N LEU A 94 11.29 -35.03 -0.58
CA LEU A 94 12.19 -34.30 0.30
C LEU A 94 13.50 -33.93 -0.41
N LEU A 95 13.91 -32.69 -0.23
CA LEU A 95 15.25 -32.21 -0.52
C LEU A 95 16.01 -32.05 0.79
N TYR A 96 17.17 -32.66 0.88
CA TYR A 96 18.09 -32.52 1.99
C TYR A 96 19.15 -31.50 1.61
N VAL A 97 19.14 -30.36 2.29
CA VAL A 97 19.98 -29.20 1.99
C VAL A 97 21.05 -29.08 3.05
N GLY A 98 22.32 -29.17 2.67
CA GLY A 98 23.44 -29.05 3.57
C GLY A 98 24.31 -27.83 3.30
N PHE A 99 25.15 -27.49 4.31
CA PHE A 99 25.97 -26.28 4.34
C PHE A 99 27.41 -26.66 4.68
N GLU A 100 28.38 -25.92 4.17
CA GLU A 100 29.81 -26.25 4.39
C GLU A 100 30.20 -26.08 5.86
N THR A 101 29.76 -25.02 6.48
CA THR A 101 30.22 -24.61 7.83
C THR A 101 29.13 -24.68 8.91
N ALA A 102 27.88 -24.93 8.54
CA ALA A 102 26.79 -25.09 9.51
C ALA A 102 26.66 -26.58 9.88
N PRO A 103 26.55 -26.91 11.18
CA PRO A 103 26.52 -28.32 11.65
C PRO A 103 25.10 -28.92 11.57
N TYR A 104 24.32 -28.57 10.57
CA TYR A 104 22.96 -29.08 10.36
C TYR A 104 22.63 -29.21 8.88
N GLU A 105 21.63 -30.02 8.60
CA GLU A 105 20.98 -30.18 7.30
C GLU A 105 19.51 -29.82 7.44
N VAL A 106 18.90 -29.26 6.42
CA VAL A 106 17.47 -28.93 6.40
C VAL A 106 16.76 -29.82 5.41
N ALA A 107 15.73 -30.53 5.89
CA ALA A 107 14.83 -31.27 5.01
C ALA A 107 13.70 -30.32 4.55
N VAL A 108 13.61 -30.13 3.23
CA VAL A 108 12.62 -29.28 2.56
C VAL A 108 11.70 -30.17 1.74
N ARG A 109 10.41 -30.18 2.04
CA ARG A 109 9.41 -30.83 1.19
C ARG A 109 9.14 -29.99 -0.04
N VAL A 110 9.08 -30.67 -1.18
CA VAL A 110 8.72 -30.04 -2.46
C VAL A 110 7.46 -30.72 -3.00
N ASP A 111 6.43 -29.91 -3.23
CA ASP A 111 5.19 -30.35 -3.86
C ASP A 111 5.15 -29.80 -5.30
N GLU A 112 5.23 -30.70 -6.27
CA GLU A 112 5.10 -30.43 -7.70
C GLU A 112 3.64 -30.57 -8.10
N THR A 113 2.94 -29.43 -8.26
CA THR A 113 1.48 -29.45 -8.35
C THR A 113 0.95 -29.60 -9.77
N GLU A 114 -0.22 -30.24 -9.90
CA GLU A 114 -0.96 -30.29 -11.16
C GLU A 114 -1.45 -28.91 -11.63
N ALA A 115 -1.52 -27.91 -10.72
CA ALA A 115 -1.81 -26.53 -11.07
C ALA A 115 -0.67 -25.84 -11.82
N GLY A 116 0.56 -26.40 -11.73
CA GLY A 116 1.73 -25.95 -12.46
C GLY A 116 2.70 -25.07 -11.67
N TYR A 117 2.44 -24.79 -10.39
CA TYR A 117 3.41 -24.20 -9.46
C TYR A 117 4.11 -25.28 -8.63
N ALA A 118 5.24 -24.96 -8.02
CA ALA A 118 5.87 -25.79 -7.00
C ALA A 118 5.92 -25.05 -5.66
N SER A 119 5.75 -25.79 -4.55
CA SER A 119 5.92 -25.23 -3.21
C SER A 119 7.10 -25.89 -2.48
N PHE A 120 7.76 -25.10 -1.63
CA PHE A 120 8.91 -25.51 -0.83
C PHE A 120 8.62 -25.22 0.63
N ARG A 121 8.70 -26.26 1.47
CA ARG A 121 8.40 -26.12 2.90
C ARG A 121 9.51 -26.80 3.73
N PRO A 122 10.18 -26.10 4.63
CA PRO A 122 11.14 -26.73 5.55
C PRO A 122 10.34 -27.56 6.55
N VAL A 123 10.62 -28.84 6.64
CA VAL A 123 9.87 -29.76 7.52
C VAL A 123 10.67 -30.22 8.73
N LYS A 124 12.00 -30.21 8.64
CA LYS A 124 12.88 -30.62 9.72
C LYS A 124 14.27 -30.02 9.56
N MET A 125 14.82 -29.58 10.69
CA MET A 125 16.27 -29.30 10.81
C MET A 125 16.92 -30.53 11.44
N ILE A 126 17.91 -31.10 10.73
CA ILE A 126 18.62 -32.31 11.14
C ILE A 126 20.01 -31.89 11.59
N SER A 127 20.28 -32.01 12.87
CA SER A 127 21.63 -31.83 13.42
C SER A 127 22.26 -33.22 13.58
N ASP A 128 23.43 -33.46 12.97
CA ASP A 128 24.19 -34.70 13.16
C ASP A 128 24.82 -34.77 14.56
N THR A 129 24.75 -33.71 15.32
CA THR A 129 25.31 -33.58 16.65
C THR A 129 24.29 -33.05 17.62
N VAL A 130 23.51 -33.95 18.23
CA VAL A 130 23.22 -33.82 19.67
C VAL A 130 24.55 -34.13 20.38
N GLN A 131 25.60 -33.41 20.09
CA GLN A 131 26.78 -33.38 20.90
C GLN A 131 26.70 -32.14 21.75
N GLU A 132 26.46 -32.37 23.05
CA GLU A 132 26.84 -31.50 24.12
C GLU A 132 28.31 -31.08 23.95
N HIS A 133 28.61 -30.19 23.08
CA HIS A 133 29.88 -29.50 23.07
C HIS A 133 29.75 -28.34 24.06
N GLN A 134 29.90 -28.68 25.35
CA GLN A 134 30.31 -27.73 26.35
C GLN A 134 31.68 -27.18 25.97
N TYR A 135 31.75 -26.23 25.09
CA TYR A 135 32.91 -25.39 24.93
C TYR A 135 32.65 -24.09 25.72
N CYS A 136 33.38 -23.94 26.82
CA CYS A 136 33.38 -22.74 27.63
C CYS A 136 32.03 -22.35 28.27
N GLY A 137 31.25 -23.31 28.77
CA GLY A 137 30.02 -22.99 29.53
C GLY A 137 28.83 -22.50 28.68
N TRP A 138 28.89 -22.65 27.38
CA TRP A 138 27.82 -22.35 26.49
C TRP A 138 27.17 -23.66 26.03
N ASN A 139 25.88 -23.85 26.35
CA ASN A 139 25.07 -24.87 25.70
C ASN A 139 24.92 -24.47 24.23
N MET A 140 25.66 -25.12 23.38
CA MET A 140 25.47 -25.01 21.93
C MET A 140 24.40 -26.02 21.49
N ASP A 141 23.21 -25.90 22.02
CA ASP A 141 22.03 -26.48 21.39
C ASP A 141 21.86 -25.80 20.03
N VAL A 142 21.82 -26.61 18.95
CA VAL A 142 21.61 -26.22 17.56
C VAL A 142 21.84 -24.74 17.27
N PRO A 143 22.81 -24.35 16.44
CA PRO A 143 23.04 -22.92 16.19
C PRO A 143 21.72 -22.27 15.81
N PRO A 144 21.30 -21.18 16.49
CA PRO A 144 20.04 -20.55 16.23
C PRO A 144 19.99 -20.13 14.77
N VAL A 145 19.06 -20.68 14.01
CA VAL A 145 18.75 -20.23 12.66
C VAL A 145 17.72 -19.12 12.79
N ASP A 146 18.12 -17.91 12.47
CA ASP A 146 17.22 -16.75 12.56
C ASP A 146 16.35 -16.59 11.33
N SER A 147 16.86 -17.03 10.16
CA SER A 147 16.06 -17.18 8.95
C SER A 147 16.57 -18.31 8.06
N PHE A 148 15.68 -18.90 7.28
CA PHE A 148 16.01 -19.90 6.27
C PHE A 148 15.45 -19.47 4.92
N ARG A 149 16.35 -19.21 3.97
CA ARG A 149 16.02 -18.88 2.60
C ARG A 149 15.60 -20.14 1.85
N LEU A 150 14.31 -20.20 1.53
CA LEU A 150 13.68 -21.33 0.86
C LEU A 150 13.80 -21.27 -0.65
N LEU A 151 13.91 -20.09 -1.21
CA LEU A 151 14.17 -19.86 -2.63
C LEU A 151 15.07 -18.64 -2.80
N GLN A 152 16.08 -18.78 -3.65
CA GLN A 152 16.89 -17.70 -4.18
C GLN A 152 17.20 -18.00 -5.64
N LEU A 153 16.63 -17.21 -6.55
CA LEU A 153 16.75 -17.47 -7.97
C LEU A 153 17.33 -16.25 -8.71
N PRO A 154 18.40 -16.42 -9.50
CA PRO A 154 18.95 -15.39 -10.36
C PRO A 154 18.16 -15.30 -11.66
N VAL A 155 17.05 -14.60 -11.67
CA VAL A 155 16.17 -14.45 -12.84
C VAL A 155 16.76 -13.46 -13.81
N LYS A 156 16.88 -13.84 -15.12
CA LYS A 156 17.31 -12.93 -16.20
C LYS A 156 16.51 -11.65 -16.20
N ASP A 157 17.16 -10.56 -16.57
CA ASP A 157 16.46 -9.29 -16.78
C ASP A 157 15.33 -9.46 -17.81
N ARG A 158 14.15 -8.94 -17.46
CA ARG A 158 12.94 -8.93 -18.27
C ARG A 158 12.42 -7.51 -18.44
N ALA A 159 11.61 -7.27 -19.45
CA ALA A 159 11.03 -5.96 -19.72
C ALA A 159 10.17 -5.43 -18.56
N ASN A 160 9.56 -6.33 -17.79
CA ASN A 160 8.71 -5.97 -16.67
C ASN A 160 9.18 -6.66 -15.38
N PHE A 161 9.22 -5.87 -14.31
CA PHE A 161 9.40 -6.35 -12.94
C PHE A 161 8.28 -5.77 -12.07
N GLY A 162 7.48 -6.64 -11.48
CA GLY A 162 6.47 -6.33 -10.46
C GLY A 162 7.07 -6.55 -9.08
N ASP A 163 7.31 -5.45 -8.37
CA ASP A 163 7.96 -5.47 -7.06
C ASP A 163 7.06 -6.01 -5.96
N TRP A 164 5.77 -5.69 -6.03
CA TRP A 164 4.79 -6.09 -5.03
C TRP A 164 4.51 -7.60 -5.04
N LEU A 165 4.33 -8.19 -6.24
CA LEU A 165 4.14 -9.65 -6.39
C LEU A 165 5.46 -10.41 -6.54
N ASN A 166 6.60 -9.72 -6.62
CA ASN A 166 7.93 -10.30 -6.83
C ASN A 166 7.99 -11.15 -8.11
N VAL A 167 7.59 -10.57 -9.23
CA VAL A 167 7.41 -11.23 -10.53
C VAL A 167 8.18 -10.53 -11.65
N MET A 168 8.82 -11.30 -12.51
CA MET A 168 9.51 -10.82 -13.73
C MET A 168 8.88 -11.43 -14.98
N TRP A 169 8.62 -10.60 -16.02
CA TRP A 169 7.96 -11.08 -17.22
C TRP A 169 8.19 -10.22 -18.46
N ASP A 170 8.00 -10.85 -19.61
CA ASP A 170 7.91 -10.25 -20.93
C ASP A 170 7.02 -11.13 -21.83
N GLU A 171 7.11 -10.94 -23.16
CA GLU A 171 6.37 -11.75 -24.15
C GLU A 171 6.84 -13.20 -24.25
N LYS A 172 8.00 -13.57 -23.66
CA LYS A 172 8.58 -14.91 -23.73
C LYS A 172 8.22 -15.78 -22.52
N GLY A 173 7.93 -15.16 -21.38
CA GLY A 173 7.59 -15.89 -20.18
C GLY A 173 7.47 -15.03 -18.93
N VAL A 174 6.96 -15.66 -17.89
CA VAL A 174 6.71 -15.09 -16.57
C VAL A 174 7.30 -16.00 -15.52
N VAL A 175 7.95 -15.43 -14.51
CA VAL A 175 8.40 -16.15 -13.31
C VAL A 175 8.25 -15.26 -12.08
N GLY A 176 7.76 -15.85 -10.99
CA GLY A 176 7.64 -15.17 -9.69
C GLY A 176 7.84 -16.13 -8.54
N VAL A 177 8.29 -15.58 -7.42
CA VAL A 177 8.41 -16.30 -6.16
C VAL A 177 7.68 -15.54 -5.07
N MET A 178 6.91 -16.23 -4.23
CA MET A 178 6.04 -15.63 -3.23
C MET A 178 5.97 -16.48 -1.96
N GLY A 179 5.59 -15.86 -0.86
CA GLY A 179 5.28 -16.58 0.38
C GLY A 179 3.87 -17.18 0.35
N GLY A 180 3.71 -18.41 0.81
CA GLY A 180 2.41 -19.06 0.98
C GLY A 180 1.71 -18.73 2.30
N THR A 181 2.33 -17.89 3.15
CA THR A 181 1.79 -17.38 4.42
C THR A 181 2.22 -15.94 4.63
N PRO A 182 1.54 -15.15 5.49
CA PRO A 182 1.95 -13.79 5.79
C PRO A 182 3.29 -13.70 6.56
N TYR A 183 3.77 -14.80 7.11
CA TYR A 183 4.96 -14.89 7.96
C TYR A 183 6.27 -15.08 7.19
N MET A 184 6.27 -14.77 5.90
CA MET A 184 7.44 -14.89 5.04
C MET A 184 8.04 -13.52 4.73
N ASP A 185 9.37 -13.47 4.69
CA ASP A 185 10.08 -12.35 4.10
C ASP A 185 10.32 -12.62 2.62
N VAL A 186 9.83 -11.72 1.77
CA VAL A 186 9.96 -11.83 0.31
C VAL A 186 10.65 -10.56 -0.18
N ASP A 187 11.78 -10.73 -0.84
CA ASP A 187 12.63 -9.63 -1.26
C ASP A 187 13.22 -9.86 -2.66
N ASN A 188 13.81 -8.83 -3.20
CA ASN A 188 14.50 -8.88 -4.48
C ASN A 188 15.70 -7.93 -4.49
N GLU A 189 16.68 -8.27 -5.30
CA GLU A 189 17.87 -7.46 -5.46
C GLU A 189 18.26 -7.35 -6.94
N LYS A 190 18.30 -6.12 -7.47
CA LYS A 190 18.77 -5.89 -8.83
C LYS A 190 20.28 -6.05 -8.89
N ARG A 191 20.76 -6.87 -9.81
CA ARG A 191 22.16 -7.11 -10.13
C ARG A 191 22.41 -6.85 -11.61
N TRP A 192 23.67 -6.87 -12.02
CA TRP A 192 24.01 -6.73 -13.43
C TRP A 192 23.53 -7.93 -14.24
N GLY A 193 22.58 -7.72 -15.16
CA GLY A 193 22.04 -8.71 -16.07
C GLY A 193 21.00 -9.66 -15.49
N PHE A 194 20.69 -9.56 -14.18
CA PHE A 194 19.67 -10.39 -13.54
C PHE A 194 19.06 -9.71 -12.32
N ARG A 195 17.96 -10.24 -11.82
CA ARG A 195 17.40 -9.91 -10.51
C ARG A 195 17.36 -11.17 -9.66
N LYS A 196 17.89 -11.05 -8.46
CA LYS A 196 17.79 -12.10 -7.45
C LYS A 196 16.42 -11.97 -6.78
N LEU A 197 15.56 -12.99 -6.91
CA LEU A 197 14.29 -13.08 -6.19
C LEU A 197 14.46 -14.02 -5.01
N THR A 198 13.97 -13.65 -3.83
CA THR A 198 14.15 -14.41 -2.59
C THR A 198 12.88 -14.57 -1.79
N VAL A 199 12.76 -15.71 -1.08
CA VAL A 199 11.72 -15.99 -0.09
C VAL A 199 12.36 -16.65 1.11
N GLU A 200 12.19 -16.06 2.30
CA GLU A 200 12.76 -16.54 3.56
C GLU A 200 11.68 -16.82 4.62
N SER A 201 11.84 -17.89 5.38
CA SER A 201 11.11 -18.12 6.62
C SER A 201 11.85 -17.50 7.79
N LEU A 202 11.11 -16.95 8.78
CA LEU A 202 11.65 -16.21 9.91
C LEU A 202 11.49 -17.00 11.21
N LYS A 203 12.49 -16.92 12.09
CA LYS A 203 12.52 -17.60 13.40
C LYS A 203 11.33 -17.21 14.28
N ASP A 204 10.96 -15.94 14.28
CA ASP A 204 9.93 -15.39 15.17
C ASP A 204 8.56 -16.05 14.93
N TYR A 205 8.37 -16.63 13.74
CA TYR A 205 7.14 -17.34 13.34
C TYR A 205 7.35 -18.86 13.21
N GLY A 206 8.53 -19.34 13.55
CA GLY A 206 8.94 -20.73 13.37
C GLY A 206 9.44 -21.02 11.96
N VAL A 207 10.74 -21.29 11.82
CA VAL A 207 11.40 -21.52 10.51
C VAL A 207 10.68 -22.61 9.68
N THR A 208 10.14 -23.64 10.32
CA THR A 208 9.45 -24.75 9.66
C THR A 208 7.99 -24.43 9.27
N ASN A 209 7.46 -23.29 9.65
CA ASN A 209 6.11 -22.84 9.30
C ASN A 209 6.05 -22.12 7.94
N GLY A 210 7.23 -21.78 7.38
CA GLY A 210 7.31 -21.07 6.11
C GLY A 210 6.94 -21.94 4.91
N VAL A 211 6.40 -21.32 3.88
CA VAL A 211 6.14 -21.92 2.56
C VAL A 211 6.56 -20.93 1.49
N ALA A 212 7.48 -21.33 0.62
CA ALA A 212 7.80 -20.58 -0.58
C ALA A 212 7.11 -21.20 -1.80
N ILE A 213 6.62 -20.38 -2.70
CA ILE A 213 5.94 -20.80 -3.93
C ILE A 213 6.73 -20.27 -5.12
N LEU A 214 7.05 -21.17 -6.05
CA LEU A 214 7.60 -20.86 -7.36
C LEU A 214 6.52 -21.07 -8.41
N ALA A 215 6.22 -20.02 -9.17
CA ALA A 215 5.35 -20.09 -10.33
C ALA A 215 6.10 -19.62 -11.58
N ALA A 216 5.94 -20.34 -12.70
CA ALA A 216 6.47 -19.91 -13.99
C ALA A 216 5.55 -20.39 -15.12
N ALA A 217 5.33 -19.52 -16.11
CA ALA A 217 4.33 -19.73 -17.14
C ALA A 217 4.69 -19.01 -18.45
N PRO A 218 4.10 -19.40 -19.60
CA PRO A 218 4.34 -18.71 -20.87
C PRO A 218 3.69 -17.32 -20.97
N THR A 219 2.64 -17.05 -20.18
CA THR A 219 1.88 -15.79 -20.23
C THR A 219 1.46 -15.33 -18.83
N PRO A 220 1.19 -14.02 -18.65
CA PRO A 220 0.65 -13.49 -17.38
C PRO A 220 -0.63 -14.18 -16.92
N ASP A 221 -1.57 -14.50 -17.82
CA ASP A 221 -2.83 -15.16 -17.45
C ASP A 221 -2.59 -16.59 -16.93
N ALA A 222 -1.69 -17.33 -17.57
CA ALA A 222 -1.31 -18.67 -17.11
C ALA A 222 -0.56 -18.61 -15.76
N PHE A 223 0.28 -17.59 -15.54
CA PHE A 223 0.93 -17.34 -14.27
C PHE A 223 -0.09 -17.03 -13.16
N LEU A 224 -1.01 -16.08 -13.42
CA LEU A 224 -2.05 -15.74 -12.46
C LEU A 224 -2.98 -16.91 -12.14
N ALA A 225 -3.19 -17.84 -13.07
CA ALA A 225 -3.93 -19.07 -12.78
C ALA A 225 -3.17 -19.99 -11.79
N GLN A 226 -1.83 -20.03 -11.84
CA GLN A 226 -1.01 -20.74 -10.85
C GLN A 226 -1.08 -20.05 -9.48
N VAL A 227 -1.03 -18.70 -9.46
CA VAL A 227 -1.17 -17.91 -8.22
C VAL A 227 -2.53 -18.15 -7.59
N ASP A 228 -3.63 -18.08 -8.36
CA ASP A 228 -4.99 -18.35 -7.88
C ASP A 228 -5.15 -19.74 -7.28
N ALA A 229 -4.54 -20.75 -7.91
CA ALA A 229 -4.53 -22.12 -7.38
C ALA A 229 -3.74 -22.23 -6.07
N ALA A 230 -2.62 -21.51 -5.95
CA ALA A 230 -1.83 -21.46 -4.72
C ALA A 230 -2.60 -20.72 -3.60
N GLU A 231 -3.28 -19.62 -3.91
CA GLU A 231 -4.16 -18.92 -2.96
C GLU A 231 -5.21 -19.86 -2.34
N VAL A 232 -5.80 -20.75 -3.16
CA VAL A 232 -6.74 -21.77 -2.65
C VAL A 232 -6.03 -22.80 -1.79
N ALA A 233 -4.90 -23.36 -2.28
CA ALA A 233 -4.22 -24.47 -1.62
C ALA A 233 -3.67 -24.09 -0.23
N PHE A 234 -3.24 -22.82 -0.07
CA PHE A 234 -2.67 -22.32 1.18
C PHE A 234 -3.65 -21.46 1.99
N SER A 235 -4.94 -21.46 1.63
CA SER A 235 -5.99 -20.67 2.32
C SER A 235 -5.64 -19.18 2.41
N MET A 236 -4.98 -18.67 1.39
CA MET A 236 -4.63 -17.25 1.30
C MET A 236 -5.85 -16.41 0.87
N PRO A 237 -5.86 -15.10 1.11
CA PRO A 237 -6.83 -14.21 0.47
C PRO A 237 -6.78 -14.34 -1.06
N ARG A 238 -7.93 -14.13 -1.72
CA ARG A 238 -8.13 -14.38 -3.14
C ARG A 238 -7.79 -13.16 -3.99
N GLY A 239 -6.54 -12.72 -3.94
CA GLY A 239 -6.06 -11.51 -4.63
C GLY A 239 -6.26 -11.52 -6.15
N VAL A 240 -6.08 -12.68 -6.80
CA VAL A 240 -6.33 -12.84 -8.24
C VAL A 240 -7.82 -12.66 -8.54
N GLN A 241 -8.69 -13.27 -7.75
CA GLN A 241 -10.15 -13.18 -7.97
C GLN A 241 -10.67 -11.79 -7.66
N SER A 242 -10.23 -11.17 -6.57
CA SER A 242 -10.66 -9.83 -6.18
C SER A 242 -10.35 -8.80 -7.27
N ARG A 243 -9.15 -8.87 -7.90
CA ARG A 243 -8.76 -7.98 -9.00
C ARG A 243 -9.62 -8.14 -10.27
N ARG A 244 -10.25 -9.28 -10.44
CA ARG A 244 -11.15 -9.59 -11.57
C ARG A 244 -12.61 -9.25 -11.29
N ASP A 245 -12.97 -8.89 -10.06
CA ASP A 245 -14.35 -8.56 -9.73
C ASP A 245 -14.78 -7.27 -10.45
N SER A 246 -15.87 -7.36 -11.19
CA SER A 246 -16.38 -6.26 -12.01
C SER A 246 -16.85 -5.07 -11.18
N ARG A 247 -17.22 -5.26 -9.90
CA ARG A 247 -17.61 -4.18 -9.00
C ARG A 247 -16.46 -3.22 -8.71
N LEU A 248 -15.22 -3.72 -8.75
CA LEU A 248 -14.01 -2.90 -8.58
C LEU A 248 -13.64 -2.07 -9.80
N ASN A 249 -14.32 -2.27 -10.94
CA ASN A 249 -14.14 -1.45 -12.13
C ASN A 249 -14.99 -0.18 -12.06
N ALA A 250 -14.87 0.59 -11.00
CA ALA A 250 -15.68 1.77 -10.72
C ALA A 250 -14.88 2.88 -10.07
N SER A 251 -15.17 4.12 -10.46
CA SER A 251 -14.62 5.30 -9.76
C SER A 251 -15.26 5.46 -8.38
N ILE A 252 -14.49 5.95 -7.44
CA ILE A 252 -14.81 6.03 -6.02
C ILE A 252 -15.20 7.45 -5.65
N PHE A 253 -16.33 7.61 -4.97
CA PHE A 253 -16.70 8.83 -4.27
C PHE A 253 -16.37 8.65 -2.79
N TRP A 254 -15.42 9.42 -2.28
CA TRP A 254 -14.98 9.37 -0.91
C TRP A 254 -15.51 10.57 -0.14
N THR A 255 -16.10 10.39 1.05
CA THR A 255 -16.61 11.51 1.85
C THR A 255 -16.53 11.28 3.36
N SER A 256 -16.23 12.38 4.08
CA SER A 256 -16.40 12.49 5.54
C SER A 256 -17.68 13.24 5.93
N GLU A 257 -18.48 13.69 4.95
CA GLU A 257 -19.64 14.58 5.18
C GLU A 257 -20.96 13.85 4.94
N ILE A 258 -21.01 12.52 5.08
CA ILE A 258 -22.25 11.76 5.01
C ILE A 258 -22.96 11.77 6.37
N GLU A 259 -24.22 12.17 6.37
CA GLU A 259 -25.12 12.24 7.51
C GLU A 259 -26.47 11.59 7.17
N PRO A 260 -27.31 11.18 8.14
CA PRO A 260 -28.62 10.60 7.86
C PRO A 260 -29.50 11.49 6.98
N GLY A 261 -29.35 12.82 7.11
CA GLY A 261 -30.16 13.79 6.37
C GLY A 261 -29.72 14.08 4.93
N ASN A 262 -28.51 13.68 4.50
CA ASN A 262 -27.97 14.03 3.17
C ASN A 262 -27.68 12.83 2.26
N VAL A 263 -28.09 11.63 2.64
CA VAL A 263 -27.87 10.38 1.86
C VAL A 263 -28.41 10.54 0.42
N ASP A 264 -29.56 11.18 0.24
CA ASP A 264 -30.17 11.40 -1.10
C ASP A 264 -29.35 12.35 -1.96
N GLU A 265 -28.78 13.39 -1.36
CA GLU A 265 -27.91 14.33 -2.05
C GLU A 265 -26.65 13.63 -2.56
N ILE A 266 -25.98 12.87 -1.69
CA ILE A 266 -24.78 12.11 -2.08
C ILE A 266 -25.12 11.11 -3.19
N LEU A 267 -26.21 10.40 -3.06
CA LEU A 267 -26.68 9.47 -4.10
C LEU A 267 -26.92 10.18 -5.44
N ALA A 268 -27.50 11.38 -5.43
CA ALA A 268 -27.73 12.17 -6.63
C ALA A 268 -26.40 12.63 -7.27
N LEU A 269 -25.44 13.11 -6.47
CA LEU A 269 -24.10 13.48 -6.93
C LEU A 269 -23.37 12.28 -7.55
N MET A 270 -23.39 11.14 -6.88
CA MET A 270 -22.75 9.91 -7.37
C MET A 270 -23.35 9.45 -8.70
N LYS A 271 -24.68 9.44 -8.83
CA LYS A 271 -25.35 9.11 -10.10
C LYS A 271 -24.97 10.08 -11.22
N LYS A 272 -24.88 11.36 -10.92
CA LYS A 272 -24.51 12.40 -11.88
C LYS A 272 -23.09 12.23 -12.38
N GLY A 273 -22.14 11.91 -11.48
CA GLY A 273 -20.73 11.69 -11.82
C GLY A 273 -20.42 10.28 -12.33
N GLY A 274 -21.35 9.34 -12.24
CA GLY A 274 -21.15 7.94 -12.67
C GLY A 274 -20.42 7.08 -11.64
N PHE A 275 -20.30 7.53 -10.39
CA PHE A 275 -19.66 6.77 -9.31
C PHE A 275 -20.50 5.57 -8.88
N ARG A 276 -19.84 4.42 -8.71
CA ARG A 276 -20.48 3.18 -8.25
C ARG A 276 -19.84 2.59 -7.01
N MET A 277 -18.85 3.28 -6.44
CA MET A 277 -18.26 2.95 -5.13
C MET A 277 -18.28 4.18 -4.24
N LEU A 278 -18.79 4.01 -3.02
CA LEU A 278 -18.78 5.01 -1.95
C LEU A 278 -17.79 4.57 -0.88
N LEU A 279 -16.79 5.38 -0.59
CA LEU A 279 -15.90 5.20 0.54
C LEU A 279 -16.26 6.19 1.65
N VAL A 280 -16.72 5.66 2.78
CA VAL A 280 -17.08 6.47 3.94
C VAL A 280 -15.86 6.60 4.86
N TYR A 281 -15.44 7.82 5.09
CA TYR A 281 -14.33 8.11 6.00
C TYR A 281 -14.81 8.00 7.45
N TYR A 282 -14.01 7.36 8.30
CA TYR A 282 -14.40 7.02 9.67
C TYR A 282 -15.00 8.18 10.50
N PRO A 283 -14.53 9.45 10.41
CA PRO A 283 -15.09 10.55 11.20
C PRO A 283 -16.55 10.87 10.86
N ALA A 284 -17.05 10.42 9.70
CA ALA A 284 -18.46 10.60 9.35
C ALA A 284 -19.39 9.74 10.22
N LEU A 285 -18.92 8.58 10.69
CA LEU A 285 -19.73 7.58 11.38
C LEU A 285 -19.49 7.50 12.87
N ILE A 286 -18.24 7.73 13.28
CA ILE A 286 -17.79 7.45 14.64
C ILE A 286 -17.17 8.69 15.28
N LYS A 287 -17.28 8.76 16.60
CA LYS A 287 -16.61 9.78 17.39
C LYS A 287 -15.10 9.60 17.29
N ALA A 288 -14.45 10.51 16.58
CA ALA A 288 -13.01 10.43 16.33
C ALA A 288 -12.44 11.83 16.13
N LYS A 289 -12.30 12.59 17.20
CA LYS A 289 -11.68 13.91 17.13
C LYS A 289 -10.28 13.79 16.52
N GLU A 290 -10.18 14.06 15.20
CA GLU A 290 -8.93 14.08 14.44
C GLU A 290 -7.99 12.89 14.76
N TYR A 291 -8.39 11.65 14.61
CA TYR A 291 -7.62 10.44 14.96
C TYR A 291 -7.41 10.22 16.48
N SER A 292 -7.42 11.29 17.29
CA SER A 292 -6.98 11.19 18.72
C SER A 292 -7.88 10.33 19.60
N GLN A 293 -9.10 10.02 19.17
CA GLN A 293 -10.06 9.16 19.89
C GLN A 293 -10.25 7.77 19.26
N LEU A 294 -9.56 7.45 18.16
CA LEU A 294 -9.57 6.10 17.63
C LEU A 294 -8.90 5.13 18.61
N PRO A 295 -9.35 3.89 18.72
CA PRO A 295 -10.45 3.21 18.05
C PRO A 295 -11.66 2.99 19.00
N ASP A 296 -12.11 4.01 19.68
CA ASP A 296 -13.29 3.88 20.55
C ASP A 296 -14.54 3.47 19.76
N TYR A 297 -14.58 3.74 18.45
CA TYR A 297 -15.60 3.30 17.49
C TYR A 297 -17.04 3.46 18.00
N ARG A 298 -17.34 4.60 18.64
CA ARG A 298 -18.69 4.95 19.08
C ARG A 298 -19.40 5.70 17.96
N TRP A 299 -20.62 5.27 17.64
CA TRP A 299 -21.44 5.96 16.65
C TRP A 299 -21.63 7.44 17.01
N ASP A 300 -21.55 8.29 16.00
CA ASP A 300 -21.68 9.76 16.12
C ASP A 300 -22.45 10.34 14.93
N ASN A 301 -22.57 11.67 14.87
CA ASN A 301 -23.19 12.42 13.78
C ASN A 301 -24.62 11.95 13.44
N GLY A 302 -25.37 11.47 14.44
CA GLY A 302 -26.73 10.99 14.27
C GLY A 302 -26.84 9.57 13.70
N TRP A 303 -25.73 8.89 13.50
CA TRP A 303 -25.73 7.51 13.06
C TRP A 303 -25.92 6.51 14.20
N SER A 304 -26.60 5.42 13.87
CA SER A 304 -26.60 4.16 14.60
C SER A 304 -26.35 3.02 13.62
N LYS A 305 -26.14 1.82 14.13
CA LYS A 305 -25.98 0.63 13.28
C LYS A 305 -27.17 0.45 12.34
N GLU A 306 -28.39 0.65 12.84
CA GLU A 306 -29.66 0.48 12.10
C GLU A 306 -29.79 1.56 11.02
N THR A 307 -29.54 2.84 11.34
CA THR A 307 -29.69 3.93 10.38
C THR A 307 -28.63 3.87 9.30
N PHE A 308 -27.40 3.48 9.66
CA PHE A 308 -26.33 3.31 8.67
C PHE A 308 -26.58 2.10 7.78
N SER A 309 -27.03 0.96 8.33
CA SER A 309 -27.42 -0.22 7.53
C SER A 309 -28.52 0.11 6.52
N ALA A 310 -29.50 0.93 6.90
CA ALA A 310 -30.55 1.38 5.99
C ALA A 310 -30.00 2.27 4.87
N ALA A 311 -29.04 3.15 5.17
CA ALA A 311 -28.37 3.97 4.17
C ALA A 311 -27.56 3.11 3.20
N VAL A 312 -26.79 2.13 3.70
CA VAL A 312 -26.04 1.16 2.88
C VAL A 312 -26.98 0.40 1.93
N ALA A 313 -28.09 -0.12 2.45
CA ALA A 313 -29.08 -0.81 1.63
C ALA A 313 -29.67 0.09 0.52
N LYS A 314 -29.83 1.39 0.80
CA LYS A 314 -30.28 2.37 -0.20
C LYS A 314 -29.25 2.59 -1.32
N PHE A 315 -27.95 2.65 -0.97
CA PHE A 315 -26.88 2.71 -2.00
C PHE A 315 -26.84 1.43 -2.83
N HIS A 316 -26.93 0.26 -2.21
CA HIS A 316 -26.99 -1.03 -2.92
C HIS A 316 -28.18 -1.12 -3.89
N ALA A 317 -29.36 -0.66 -3.48
CA ALA A 317 -30.52 -0.61 -4.36
C ALA A 317 -30.32 0.26 -5.62
N ASN A 318 -29.28 1.11 -5.62
CA ASN A 318 -28.87 1.95 -6.72
C ASN A 318 -27.57 1.48 -7.41
N GLY A 319 -27.11 0.25 -7.13
CA GLY A 319 -25.93 -0.34 -7.75
C GLY A 319 -24.58 0.26 -7.27
N ILE A 320 -24.55 0.83 -6.07
CA ILE A 320 -23.38 1.43 -5.47
C ILE A 320 -22.87 0.53 -4.34
N SER A 321 -21.61 0.10 -4.44
CA SER A 321 -20.90 -0.59 -3.36
C SER A 321 -20.45 0.41 -2.31
N VAL A 322 -20.50 0.03 -1.03
CA VAL A 322 -20.14 0.91 0.10
C VAL A 322 -18.99 0.33 0.88
N GLY A 323 -17.99 1.14 1.18
CA GLY A 323 -16.83 0.77 1.97
C GLY A 323 -16.55 1.73 3.11
N PHE A 324 -15.63 1.33 3.97
CA PHE A 324 -15.23 2.06 5.15
C PHE A 324 -13.71 2.27 5.17
N HIS A 325 -13.30 3.51 5.39
CA HIS A 325 -11.90 3.86 5.60
C HIS A 325 -11.52 3.58 7.05
N ALA A 326 -10.53 2.73 7.27
CA ALA A 326 -10.09 2.28 8.58
C ALA A 326 -8.62 2.62 8.82
N LEU A 327 -8.30 3.05 10.03
CA LEU A 327 -6.96 3.19 10.57
C LEU A 327 -6.72 2.05 11.58
N GLN A 328 -6.54 0.84 11.06
CA GLN A 328 -6.62 -0.38 11.85
C GLN A 328 -5.48 -0.55 12.88
N THR A 329 -4.36 0.13 12.71
CA THR A 329 -3.21 0.06 13.63
C THR A 329 -3.07 1.28 14.55
N PHE A 330 -3.91 2.30 14.39
CA PHE A 330 -3.83 3.54 15.15
C PHE A 330 -4.61 3.46 16.47
N ILE A 331 -3.94 3.84 17.56
CA ILE A 331 -4.58 4.09 18.86
C ILE A 331 -4.39 5.55 19.21
N GLY A 332 -5.46 6.33 19.15
CA GLY A 332 -5.41 7.76 19.48
C GLY A 332 -5.05 7.98 20.95
N LEU A 333 -4.21 8.97 21.19
CA LEU A 333 -3.70 9.27 22.55
C LEU A 333 -4.78 9.80 23.51
N ASP A 334 -5.99 10.16 23.01
CA ASP A 334 -7.16 10.53 23.81
C ASP A 334 -8.22 9.41 23.87
N SER A 335 -7.88 8.20 23.40
CA SER A 335 -8.78 7.05 23.45
C SER A 335 -8.83 6.39 24.82
N SER A 336 -9.85 5.55 25.04
CA SER A 336 -10.00 4.74 26.26
C SER A 336 -8.89 3.68 26.43
N TYR A 337 -8.09 3.43 25.41
CA TYR A 337 -6.90 2.57 25.46
C TYR A 337 -5.66 3.24 26.03
N VAL A 338 -5.69 4.57 26.20
CA VAL A 338 -4.56 5.34 26.70
C VAL A 338 -4.86 5.98 28.05
N THR A 339 -6.08 6.44 28.28
CA THR A 339 -6.49 7.21 29.45
C THR A 339 -7.73 6.59 30.12
N PRO A 340 -7.79 6.42 31.45
CA PRO A 340 -6.82 6.82 32.48
C PRO A 340 -5.67 5.82 32.71
N GLU A 341 -5.66 4.70 32.03
CA GLU A 341 -4.65 3.65 32.11
C GLU A 341 -4.25 3.23 30.70
N ALA A 342 -2.96 3.40 30.37
CA ALA A 342 -2.47 2.98 29.07
C ALA A 342 -2.44 1.45 28.94
N ASP A 343 -3.02 0.93 27.86
CA ASP A 343 -3.03 -0.50 27.61
C ASP A 343 -1.60 -1.03 27.42
N HIS A 344 -1.31 -2.14 28.09
CA HIS A 344 0.02 -2.77 28.02
C HIS A 344 0.34 -3.36 26.63
N ARG A 345 -0.65 -3.51 25.77
CA ARG A 345 -0.54 -4.02 24.39
C ARG A 345 -0.27 -2.92 23.34
N LEU A 346 -0.05 -1.68 23.78
CA LEU A 346 0.43 -0.62 22.88
C LEU A 346 1.89 -0.89 22.49
N ALA A 347 2.23 -0.66 21.24
CA ALA A 347 3.58 -0.91 20.72
C ALA A 347 4.62 -0.03 21.40
N LEU A 348 5.79 -0.59 21.63
CA LEU A 348 6.97 0.12 22.11
C LEU A 348 8.02 0.18 20.99
N ALA A 349 8.46 1.40 20.65
CA ALA A 349 9.56 1.59 19.71
C ALA A 349 10.89 1.07 20.26
N GLU A 350 11.12 1.27 21.55
CA GLU A 350 12.29 0.76 22.28
C GLU A 350 11.86 0.30 23.66
N ARG A 351 12.43 -0.81 24.13
CA ARG A 351 12.15 -1.38 25.47
C ARG A 351 13.27 -1.04 26.44
N PHE A 352 12.88 -0.72 27.66
CA PHE A 352 13.79 -0.38 28.75
C PHE A 352 13.36 -1.07 30.04
N THR A 353 14.35 -1.50 30.82
CA THR A 353 14.17 -2.09 32.16
C THR A 353 14.50 -1.03 33.23
N LEU A 354 13.61 -0.81 34.19
CA LEU A 354 13.87 0.13 35.27
C LEU A 354 15.05 -0.34 36.11
N ALA A 355 16.09 0.51 36.22
CA ALA A 355 17.26 0.31 37.08
C ALA A 355 17.07 0.85 38.52
N LYS A 356 15.98 1.58 38.77
CA LYS A 356 15.53 2.04 40.09
C LYS A 356 14.01 2.01 40.19
N PRO A 357 13.45 1.66 41.35
CA PRO A 357 11.99 1.69 41.52
C PRO A 357 11.48 3.13 41.59
N LEU A 358 10.21 3.34 41.21
CA LEU A 358 9.51 4.61 41.31
C LEU A 358 8.31 4.44 42.26
N ALA A 359 8.27 5.25 43.36
CA ALA A 359 7.13 5.28 44.24
C ALA A 359 5.96 6.07 43.62
N THR A 360 4.72 5.78 44.05
CA THR A 360 3.51 6.43 43.50
C THR A 360 3.53 7.95 43.67
N ASP A 361 4.01 8.43 44.80
CA ASP A 361 4.12 9.85 45.18
C ASP A 361 5.41 10.53 44.70
N ALA A 362 6.32 9.77 44.09
CA ALA A 362 7.56 10.33 43.58
C ALA A 362 7.31 11.26 42.40
N THR A 363 8.01 12.37 42.37
CA THR A 363 8.08 13.28 41.20
C THR A 363 9.48 13.22 40.60
N PRO A 364 9.82 12.11 39.90
CA PRO A 364 11.17 11.94 39.42
C PRO A 364 11.48 12.94 38.31
N ALA A 365 12.59 13.64 38.43
CA ALA A 365 13.17 14.39 37.33
C ALA A 365 13.94 13.48 36.34
N GLU A 366 14.25 12.26 36.79
CA GLU A 366 15.02 11.25 36.05
C GLU A 366 14.40 9.87 36.20
N ILE A 367 14.45 9.06 35.15
CA ILE A 367 14.16 7.62 35.17
C ILE A 367 15.42 6.88 34.75
N PHE A 368 15.92 6.02 35.66
CA PHE A 368 17.12 5.20 35.44
C PHE A 368 16.73 3.88 34.78
N VAL A 369 17.48 3.48 33.74
CA VAL A 369 17.25 2.27 32.95
C VAL A 369 18.53 1.47 32.78
N GLU A 370 18.41 0.17 32.50
CA GLU A 370 19.55 -0.73 32.30
C GLU A 370 20.15 -0.62 30.90
N GLU A 371 19.31 -0.36 29.90
CA GLU A 371 19.70 -0.27 28.50
C GLU A 371 20.10 1.17 28.12
N ASN A 372 21.01 1.29 27.14
CA ASN A 372 21.43 2.59 26.62
C ASN A 372 20.29 3.23 25.78
N PRO A 373 19.77 4.43 26.14
CA PRO A 373 18.66 5.06 25.48
C PRO A 373 19.03 5.78 24.16
N VAL A 374 20.19 5.49 23.58
CA VAL A 374 20.71 6.18 22.38
C VAL A 374 19.73 6.19 21.18
N ARG A 375 18.82 5.24 21.12
CA ARG A 375 17.80 5.16 20.05
C ARG A 375 16.46 5.78 20.44
N ALA A 376 16.30 6.24 21.65
CA ALA A 376 15.06 6.90 22.05
C ALA A 376 14.85 8.19 21.24
N PRO A 377 13.60 8.48 20.80
CA PRO A 377 13.31 9.65 19.96
C PRO A 377 13.69 10.97 20.64
N ARG A 378 14.23 11.88 19.85
CA ARG A 378 14.49 13.27 20.28
C ARG A 378 13.40 14.25 19.81
N HIS A 379 12.50 13.83 18.92
CA HIS A 379 11.39 14.66 18.48
C HIS A 379 10.40 14.87 19.64
N PRO A 380 10.02 16.12 19.98
CA PRO A 380 9.23 16.42 21.18
C PRO A 380 7.95 15.59 21.31
N ASN A 381 7.23 15.39 20.22
CA ASN A 381 5.95 14.70 20.22
C ASN A 381 6.08 13.17 20.42
N CYS A 382 7.28 12.60 20.21
CA CYS A 382 7.53 11.16 20.35
C CYS A 382 8.21 10.79 21.68
N ARG A 383 8.46 11.78 22.56
CA ARG A 383 9.13 11.59 23.87
C ARG A 383 8.16 11.10 24.93
N ILE A 384 7.56 9.94 24.71
CA ILE A 384 6.59 9.34 25.63
C ILE A 384 7.11 7.98 26.08
N LEU A 385 7.28 7.80 27.39
CA LEU A 385 7.58 6.50 27.99
C LEU A 385 6.31 5.89 28.56
N ARG A 386 6.22 4.57 28.52
CA ARG A 386 5.23 3.78 29.23
C ARG A 386 5.92 2.77 30.16
N PHE A 387 5.56 2.83 31.45
CA PHE A 387 5.85 1.77 32.41
C PHE A 387 4.52 1.33 33.03
N GLY A 388 4.24 0.02 33.03
CA GLY A 388 2.93 -0.49 33.37
C GLY A 388 1.82 0.17 32.53
N THR A 389 0.89 0.83 33.24
CA THR A 389 -0.24 1.57 32.63
C THR A 389 -0.09 3.09 32.73
N GLU A 390 1.08 3.57 33.17
CA GLU A 390 1.36 5.01 33.28
C GLU A 390 2.22 5.51 32.13
N LEU A 391 1.89 6.71 31.65
CA LEU A 391 2.68 7.43 30.65
C LEU A 391 3.49 8.55 31.29
N PHE A 392 4.71 8.70 30.80
CA PHE A 392 5.64 9.76 31.17
C PHE A 392 6.10 10.51 29.93
N THR A 393 6.49 11.77 30.08
CA THR A 393 7.29 12.46 29.07
C THR A 393 8.72 12.66 29.59
N TYR A 394 9.67 12.84 28.68
CA TYR A 394 11.05 13.20 29.00
C TYR A 394 11.53 14.33 28.08
N GLU A 395 12.57 15.06 28.52
CA GLU A 395 13.17 16.14 27.73
C GLU A 395 14.42 15.69 26.98
N ASP A 396 15.26 14.85 27.61
CA ASP A 396 16.48 14.29 27.01
C ASP A 396 16.87 12.98 27.73
N TYR A 397 17.99 12.40 27.34
CA TYR A 397 18.55 11.20 27.96
C TYR A 397 20.06 11.21 27.99
N VAL A 398 20.64 10.39 28.87
CA VAL A 398 22.09 10.22 29.08
C VAL A 398 22.51 8.84 28.60
N THR A 399 23.51 8.82 27.71
CA THR A 399 24.05 7.62 27.06
C THR A 399 25.31 7.06 27.74
N GLU A 400 25.80 7.72 28.79
CA GLU A 400 26.85 7.24 29.71
C GLU A 400 26.19 6.64 30.95
N ARG A 401 26.82 5.59 31.51
CA ARG A 401 26.35 4.96 32.77
C ARG A 401 26.43 5.91 33.96
N PRO A 402 25.41 5.94 34.81
CA PRO A 402 24.14 5.20 34.74
C PRO A 402 23.19 5.81 33.71
N TYR A 403 22.67 4.95 32.84
CA TYR A 403 21.70 5.34 31.77
C TYR A 403 20.43 5.89 32.36
N ARG A 404 19.87 6.95 31.77
CA ARG A 404 18.65 7.56 32.28
C ARG A 404 17.99 8.51 31.30
N PHE A 405 16.72 8.70 31.48
CA PHE A 405 15.94 9.79 30.88
C PHE A 405 15.92 10.97 31.88
N THR A 406 15.91 12.20 31.33
CA THR A 406 15.96 13.44 32.12
C THR A 406 14.81 14.37 31.77
N GLY A 407 14.47 15.30 32.69
CA GLY A 407 13.32 16.19 32.50
C GLY A 407 11.99 15.43 32.48
N VAL A 408 11.91 14.37 33.29
CA VAL A 408 10.75 13.47 33.29
C VAL A 408 9.54 14.11 33.94
N ARG A 409 8.36 13.91 33.36
CA ARG A 409 7.05 14.29 33.94
C ARG A 409 6.12 13.09 33.89
N ARG A 410 5.44 12.83 35.02
CA ARG A 410 4.48 11.74 35.20
C ARG A 410 3.08 12.07 34.66
N SER A 411 2.24 11.05 34.66
CA SER A 411 0.80 11.15 34.37
C SER A 411 0.50 11.88 33.05
N HIS A 412 1.34 11.62 32.05
CA HIS A 412 1.11 12.21 30.73
C HIS A 412 -0.27 11.76 30.18
N ARG A 413 -0.98 12.67 29.50
CA ARG A 413 -2.35 12.45 29.02
C ARG A 413 -3.37 12.08 30.10
N GLY A 414 -3.08 12.40 31.37
CA GLY A 414 -4.01 12.10 32.47
C GLY A 414 -3.98 10.64 32.93
N THR A 415 -2.93 9.88 32.60
CA THR A 415 -2.77 8.53 33.14
C THR A 415 -2.52 8.55 34.66
N THR A 416 -3.03 7.50 35.33
CA THR A 416 -2.93 7.38 36.78
C THR A 416 -1.51 7.02 37.21
N ALA A 417 -0.94 7.83 38.14
CA ALA A 417 0.38 7.53 38.72
C ALA A 417 0.34 6.25 39.55
N LYS A 418 1.32 5.38 39.37
CA LYS A 418 1.46 4.10 40.07
C LYS A 418 2.90 3.90 40.60
N ALA A 419 3.08 2.95 41.48
CA ALA A 419 4.41 2.49 41.89
C ALA A 419 4.93 1.54 40.77
N HIS A 420 6.22 1.71 40.43
CA HIS A 420 6.91 0.88 39.46
C HIS A 420 8.11 0.18 40.13
N PRO A 421 8.13 -1.16 40.19
CA PRO A 421 9.21 -1.90 40.83
C PRO A 421 10.52 -1.84 40.02
N LEU A 422 11.62 -2.06 40.70
CA LEU A 422 12.90 -2.34 40.07
C LEU A 422 12.75 -3.51 39.09
N GLY A 423 13.32 -3.40 37.92
CA GLY A 423 13.26 -4.45 36.87
C GLY A 423 11.96 -4.47 36.06
N GLU A 424 11.02 -3.55 36.28
CA GLU A 424 9.84 -3.45 35.41
C GLU A 424 10.27 -3.10 34.00
N ILE A 425 9.69 -3.82 33.03
CA ILE A 425 9.92 -3.60 31.60
C ILE A 425 8.86 -2.65 31.07
N GLY A 426 9.32 -1.55 30.51
CA GLY A 426 8.51 -0.57 29.78
C GLY A 426 9.25 -0.10 28.54
N GLY A 427 9.08 1.15 28.17
CA GLY A 427 9.82 1.69 27.02
C GLY A 427 9.19 2.94 26.42
N VAL A 428 9.75 3.36 25.30
CA VAL A 428 9.21 4.47 24.51
C VAL A 428 8.03 3.98 23.67
N LEU A 429 6.88 4.65 23.74
CA LEU A 429 5.74 4.37 22.87
C LEU A 429 6.11 4.57 21.40
N ALA A 430 5.64 3.67 20.56
CA ALA A 430 5.68 3.84 19.11
C ALA A 430 4.59 4.85 18.70
N VAL A 431 4.92 6.14 18.74
CA VAL A 431 4.03 7.23 18.37
C VAL A 431 4.15 7.51 16.88
N SER A 432 3.02 7.71 16.20
CA SER A 432 2.99 8.06 14.79
C SER A 432 3.68 9.41 14.53
N GLU A 433 4.71 9.41 13.71
CA GLU A 433 5.42 10.62 13.31
C GLU A 433 4.56 11.53 12.43
N CYS A 434 3.65 10.94 11.67
CA CYS A 434 2.82 11.65 10.69
C CYS A 434 1.97 12.74 11.37
N MET A 435 1.35 12.43 12.52
CA MET A 435 0.46 13.36 13.21
C MET A 435 0.78 13.53 14.70
N ALA A 436 1.60 12.66 15.28
CA ALA A 436 2.00 12.65 16.69
C ALA A 436 0.83 12.65 17.71
N ILE A 437 -0.33 12.14 17.32
CA ILE A 437 -1.55 12.08 18.12
C ILE A 437 -2.06 10.67 18.37
N SER A 438 -1.35 9.67 17.85
CA SER A 438 -1.66 8.24 17.98
C SER A 438 -0.42 7.42 18.26
N THR A 439 -0.63 6.23 18.81
CA THR A 439 0.37 5.19 18.98
C THR A 439 -0.07 3.92 18.26
N TYR A 440 0.83 2.98 18.04
CA TYR A 440 0.56 1.74 17.31
C TYR A 440 0.27 0.58 18.25
N ILE A 441 -0.37 -0.45 17.70
CA ILE A 441 -0.68 -1.71 18.36
C ILE A 441 0.55 -2.62 18.31
N ASP A 442 0.88 -3.27 19.42
CA ASP A 442 1.82 -4.40 19.40
C ASP A 442 1.14 -5.58 18.70
N GLN A 443 1.63 -5.91 17.50
CA GLN A 443 1.03 -6.93 16.63
C GLN A 443 1.19 -8.36 17.18
N ASP A 444 2.07 -8.56 18.16
CA ASP A 444 2.20 -9.84 18.88
C ASP A 444 1.16 -10.00 20.01
N SER A 445 0.34 -8.95 20.22
CA SER A 445 -0.72 -8.94 21.23
C SER A 445 -2.10 -9.22 20.64
N SER A 446 -3.08 -9.45 21.53
CA SER A 446 -4.51 -9.61 21.16
C SER A 446 -5.21 -8.29 20.83
N LEU A 447 -4.55 -7.13 20.95
CA LEU A 447 -5.20 -5.84 20.76
C LEU A 447 -5.65 -5.64 19.32
N GLN A 448 -4.85 -6.11 18.35
CA GLN A 448 -5.23 -6.03 16.94
C GLN A 448 -6.51 -6.82 16.63
N ASP A 449 -6.71 -7.97 17.28
CA ASP A 449 -7.94 -8.78 17.10
C ASP A 449 -9.17 -8.04 17.67
N GLU A 450 -9.01 -7.36 18.81
CA GLU A 450 -10.07 -6.54 19.41
C GLU A 450 -10.48 -5.38 18.50
N ILE A 451 -9.49 -4.68 17.89
CA ILE A 451 -9.76 -3.60 16.94
C ILE A 451 -10.39 -4.13 15.65
N ALA A 452 -9.94 -5.29 15.17
CA ALA A 452 -10.52 -5.96 14.01
C ALA A 452 -12.00 -6.29 14.23
N GLU A 453 -12.39 -6.78 15.41
CA GLU A 453 -13.80 -7.04 15.73
C GLU A 453 -14.65 -5.76 15.77
N LYS A 454 -14.11 -4.63 16.23
CA LYS A 454 -14.82 -3.33 16.19
C LYS A 454 -15.03 -2.85 14.75
N ILE A 455 -14.02 -3.00 13.87
CA ILE A 455 -14.16 -2.69 12.45
C ILE A 455 -15.18 -3.62 11.79
N ALA A 456 -15.15 -4.91 12.14
CA ALA A 456 -16.10 -5.90 11.63
C ALA A 456 -17.54 -5.63 12.07
N ASP A 457 -17.77 -5.02 13.25
CA ASP A 457 -19.10 -4.58 13.70
C ASP A 457 -19.68 -3.48 12.79
N ILE A 458 -18.84 -2.54 12.33
CA ILE A 458 -19.24 -1.55 11.33
C ILE A 458 -19.46 -2.20 9.96
N TYR A 459 -18.56 -3.12 9.56
CA TYR A 459 -18.67 -3.85 8.30
C TYR A 459 -19.97 -4.65 8.19
N GLU A 460 -20.50 -5.16 9.30
CA GLU A 460 -21.77 -5.90 9.40
C GLU A 460 -23.00 -5.07 9.00
N CYS A 461 -22.88 -3.73 8.92
CA CYS A 461 -23.93 -2.86 8.38
C CYS A 461 -24.22 -3.11 6.87
N GLY A 462 -23.53 -4.05 6.24
CA GLY A 462 -23.69 -4.41 4.83
C GLY A 462 -22.57 -3.92 3.94
N LEU A 463 -21.46 -3.45 4.50
CA LEU A 463 -20.34 -2.93 3.71
C LEU A 463 -19.75 -4.00 2.77
N ASP A 464 -19.17 -3.54 1.66
CA ASP A 464 -18.58 -4.38 0.62
C ASP A 464 -17.06 -4.43 0.69
N PHE A 465 -16.41 -3.33 1.11
CA PHE A 465 -14.97 -3.20 1.09
C PHE A 465 -14.44 -2.35 2.25
N LEU A 466 -13.13 -2.50 2.51
CA LEU A 466 -12.38 -1.68 3.45
C LEU A 466 -11.26 -0.95 2.72
N TYR A 467 -10.91 0.22 3.20
CA TYR A 467 -9.69 0.92 2.84
C TYR A 467 -8.82 1.04 4.09
N PHE A 468 -7.61 0.49 4.05
CA PHE A 468 -6.67 0.54 5.16
C PHE A 468 -5.67 1.68 4.98
N ASP A 469 -5.53 2.49 6.01
CA ASP A 469 -4.60 3.61 6.03
C ASP A 469 -3.72 3.56 7.29
N GLY A 470 -2.54 4.17 7.23
CA GLY A 470 -1.72 4.43 8.39
C GLY A 470 -1.05 3.21 9.05
N ALA A 471 -0.73 2.16 8.29
CA ALA A 471 -0.03 0.98 8.82
C ALA A 471 1.50 1.00 8.57
N GLU A 472 2.06 2.09 8.04
CA GLU A 472 3.46 2.20 7.63
C GLU A 472 4.45 2.01 8.78
N ASP A 473 4.05 2.44 9.98
CA ASP A 473 4.90 2.38 11.17
C ASP A 473 4.50 1.22 12.12
N ALA A 474 3.89 0.14 11.61
CA ALA A 474 3.65 -1.05 12.42
C ALA A 474 4.97 -1.57 12.99
N ASN A 475 4.93 -2.14 14.23
CA ASN A 475 6.13 -2.67 14.87
C ASN A 475 6.82 -3.76 14.01
N GLU A 476 8.11 -3.94 14.22
CA GLU A 476 8.91 -4.93 13.48
C GLU A 476 8.48 -6.40 13.78
N PRO A 477 8.50 -7.29 12.81
CA PRO A 477 8.85 -7.05 11.40
C PRO A 477 7.70 -6.35 10.64
N CYS A 478 7.95 -5.13 10.20
CA CYS A 478 6.95 -4.24 9.60
C CYS A 478 6.21 -4.88 8.42
N THR A 479 6.93 -5.54 7.50
CA THR A 479 6.34 -6.19 6.32
C THR A 479 5.32 -7.27 6.68
N VAL A 480 5.57 -8.04 7.73
CA VAL A 480 4.65 -9.06 8.25
C VAL A 480 3.49 -8.40 9.00
N ASN A 481 3.79 -7.47 9.88
CA ASN A 481 2.79 -6.86 10.76
C ASN A 481 1.78 -5.99 10.03
N ILE A 482 2.17 -5.32 8.95
CA ILE A 482 1.24 -4.64 8.03
C ILE A 482 0.21 -5.64 7.49
N SER A 483 0.69 -6.76 6.92
CA SER A 483 -0.20 -7.80 6.39
C SER A 483 -1.12 -8.40 7.45
N LEU A 484 -0.58 -8.69 8.63
CA LEU A 484 -1.35 -9.30 9.73
C LEU A 484 -2.46 -8.38 10.22
N SER A 485 -2.19 -7.08 10.38
CA SER A 485 -3.21 -6.12 10.83
C SER A 485 -4.40 -6.06 9.86
N GLN A 486 -4.13 -6.06 8.57
CA GLN A 486 -5.14 -6.04 7.52
C GLN A 486 -5.89 -7.39 7.42
N LEU A 487 -5.13 -8.50 7.47
CA LEU A 487 -5.69 -9.86 7.39
C LEU A 487 -6.65 -10.13 8.56
N ARG A 488 -6.28 -9.78 9.80
CA ARG A 488 -7.14 -9.94 10.98
C ARG A 488 -8.46 -9.17 10.83
N CYS A 489 -8.41 -7.96 10.26
CA CYS A 489 -9.64 -7.21 9.96
C CYS A 489 -10.50 -7.91 8.89
N ALA A 490 -9.89 -8.40 7.81
CA ALA A 490 -10.61 -9.12 6.75
C ALA A 490 -11.23 -10.42 7.27
N GLU A 491 -10.51 -11.17 8.10
CA GLU A 491 -10.99 -12.41 8.73
C GLU A 491 -12.12 -12.16 9.75
N ALA A 492 -12.01 -11.10 10.56
CA ALA A 492 -13.07 -10.71 11.48
C ALA A 492 -14.36 -10.36 10.71
N CYS A 493 -14.25 -9.59 9.63
CA CYS A 493 -15.36 -9.29 8.73
C CYS A 493 -15.98 -10.58 8.15
N ALA A 494 -15.14 -11.50 7.66
CA ALA A 494 -15.60 -12.78 7.10
C ALA A 494 -16.30 -13.66 8.13
N ARG A 495 -15.78 -13.75 9.36
CA ARG A 495 -16.40 -14.50 10.45
C ARG A 495 -17.80 -13.98 10.78
N ARG A 496 -17.97 -12.65 10.84
CA ARG A 496 -19.26 -12.04 11.21
C ARG A 496 -20.29 -12.05 10.10
N THR A 497 -19.87 -11.89 8.86
CA THR A 497 -20.80 -11.70 7.72
C THR A 497 -20.88 -12.89 6.76
N GLY A 498 -20.02 -13.89 6.92
CA GLY A 498 -19.87 -15.01 5.99
C GLY A 498 -19.14 -14.65 4.67
N ARG A 499 -18.60 -13.42 4.55
CA ARG A 499 -17.91 -12.96 3.34
C ARG A 499 -16.74 -12.02 3.70
N PRO A 500 -15.55 -12.17 3.08
CA PRO A 500 -14.46 -11.24 3.26
C PRO A 500 -14.78 -9.91 2.55
N PRO A 501 -14.10 -8.81 2.93
CA PRO A 501 -14.16 -7.57 2.17
C PRO A 501 -13.75 -7.78 0.71
N LEU A 502 -14.51 -7.20 -0.20
CA LEU A 502 -14.26 -7.31 -1.63
C LEU A 502 -12.99 -6.54 -2.05
N PHE A 503 -12.79 -5.38 -1.46
CA PHE A 503 -11.73 -4.43 -1.80
C PHE A 503 -11.09 -3.94 -0.52
N THR A 504 -9.79 -4.18 -0.41
CA THR A 504 -8.98 -3.80 0.74
C THR A 504 -7.78 -3.03 0.24
N GLU A 505 -8.01 -1.82 -0.22
CA GLU A 505 -6.94 -0.91 -0.62
C GLU A 505 -6.33 -0.26 0.61
N GLY A 506 -5.04 0.07 0.55
CA GLY A 506 -4.34 0.78 1.59
C GLY A 506 -3.06 1.42 1.09
N CYS A 507 -2.49 2.34 1.87
CA CYS A 507 -1.23 3.01 1.53
C CYS A 507 -0.02 2.14 1.86
N ALA A 508 -0.03 1.41 2.98
CA ALA A 508 1.05 0.52 3.35
C ALA A 508 1.00 -0.81 2.60
N LYS A 509 2.13 -1.18 1.99
CA LYS A 509 2.26 -2.36 1.15
C LYS A 509 3.30 -3.31 1.72
N SER A 510 2.91 -4.57 1.85
CA SER A 510 3.80 -5.68 2.08
C SER A 510 3.62 -6.70 0.98
N HIS A 511 4.54 -7.63 0.80
CA HIS A 511 4.44 -8.64 -0.26
C HIS A 511 3.13 -9.43 -0.17
N PHE A 512 2.80 -10.00 1.00
CA PHE A 512 1.57 -10.75 1.21
C PHE A 512 0.30 -9.91 1.00
N GLY A 513 0.39 -8.60 1.21
CA GLY A 513 -0.68 -7.64 0.94
C GLY A 513 -1.17 -7.65 -0.51
N TRP A 514 -0.36 -8.13 -1.47
CA TRP A 514 -0.82 -8.31 -2.85
C TRP A 514 -2.02 -9.28 -2.94
N HIS A 515 -2.03 -10.32 -2.14
CA HIS A 515 -3.14 -11.30 -2.11
C HIS A 515 -4.38 -10.74 -1.39
N LEU A 516 -4.19 -9.79 -0.48
CA LEU A 516 -5.26 -9.19 0.32
C LEU A 516 -5.91 -7.98 -0.37
N GLN A 517 -5.09 -7.08 -0.92
CA GLN A 517 -5.53 -5.82 -1.52
C GLN A 517 -5.77 -5.99 -3.02
N SER A 518 -6.91 -5.48 -3.51
CA SER A 518 -7.28 -5.59 -4.93
C SER A 518 -6.73 -4.48 -5.81
N GLY A 519 -6.25 -3.39 -5.22
CA GLY A 519 -5.75 -2.21 -5.89
C GLY A 519 -4.77 -1.43 -5.04
N ALA A 520 -4.37 -0.26 -5.52
CA ALA A 520 -3.59 0.70 -4.79
C ALA A 520 -3.95 2.12 -5.27
N ASN A 521 -3.88 3.12 -4.40
CA ASN A 521 -4.06 4.49 -4.85
C ASN A 521 -2.77 5.02 -5.52
N ALA A 522 -2.93 6.03 -6.40
CA ALA A 522 -1.81 6.69 -7.06
C ALA A 522 -1.24 7.83 -6.21
N PHE A 523 -1.56 7.85 -4.95
CA PHE A 523 -1.28 8.93 -4.01
C PHE A 523 -2.06 10.23 -4.22
N ASP A 524 -2.10 10.96 -3.15
CA ASP A 524 -2.68 12.26 -2.88
C ASP A 524 -2.33 13.29 -3.96
N VAL A 525 -2.90 13.13 -5.12
CA VAL A 525 -2.95 14.22 -6.08
C VAL A 525 -4.18 15.05 -5.72
N PHE A 526 -4.01 15.88 -4.74
CA PHE A 526 -5.08 16.58 -4.04
C PHE A 526 -5.95 17.47 -4.92
N ASN A 527 -5.52 17.76 -6.16
CA ASN A 527 -6.25 18.74 -6.93
C ASN A 527 -5.98 18.54 -8.43
N PRO A 528 -7.02 18.34 -9.25
CA PRO A 528 -6.90 18.16 -10.69
C PRO A 528 -6.24 19.35 -11.42
N GLU A 529 -6.38 20.58 -10.89
CA GLU A 529 -5.71 21.77 -11.39
C GLU A 529 -4.18 21.59 -11.33
N HIS A 530 -3.65 21.19 -10.18
CA HIS A 530 -2.22 20.91 -10.04
C HIS A 530 -1.76 19.74 -10.90
N PHE A 531 -2.59 18.72 -11.05
CA PHE A 531 -2.27 17.56 -11.88
C PHE A 531 -2.09 17.97 -13.35
N LYS A 532 -2.95 18.85 -13.86
CA LYS A 532 -2.87 19.38 -15.22
C LYS A 532 -1.74 20.41 -15.38
N GLU A 533 -1.75 21.48 -14.58
CA GLU A 533 -0.89 22.65 -14.79
C GLU A 533 0.58 22.42 -14.40
N LYS A 534 0.83 21.59 -13.40
CA LYS A 534 2.18 21.23 -12.95
C LYS A 534 2.68 19.91 -13.55
N ILE A 535 1.86 19.22 -14.34
CA ILE A 535 2.16 17.91 -14.96
C ILE A 535 2.76 16.99 -13.91
N VAL A 536 1.98 16.64 -12.90
CA VAL A 536 2.41 15.73 -11.83
C VAL A 536 2.58 14.33 -12.41
N GLU A 537 3.81 13.88 -12.56
CA GLU A 537 4.14 12.59 -13.21
C GLU A 537 3.88 11.37 -12.32
N TYR A 538 3.76 11.56 -11.01
CA TYR A 538 3.68 10.47 -10.05
C TYR A 538 2.56 9.46 -10.33
N PRO A 539 1.29 9.86 -10.62
CA PRO A 539 0.23 8.89 -10.93
C PRO A 539 0.55 8.04 -12.15
N TYR A 540 1.17 8.60 -13.16
CA TYR A 540 1.58 7.84 -14.36
C TYR A 540 2.68 6.83 -14.05
N ALA A 541 3.67 7.23 -13.25
CA ALA A 541 4.74 6.34 -12.81
C ALA A 541 4.17 5.20 -11.95
N ALA A 542 3.25 5.50 -11.02
CA ALA A 542 2.57 4.51 -10.21
C ALA A 542 1.75 3.53 -11.06
N ALA A 543 0.94 4.02 -12.01
CA ALA A 543 0.17 3.18 -12.91
C ALA A 543 1.05 2.24 -13.73
N LYS A 544 2.14 2.77 -14.32
CA LYS A 544 3.11 1.96 -15.08
C LYS A 544 3.82 0.92 -14.21
N ARG A 545 4.16 1.27 -12.97
CA ARG A 545 4.83 0.38 -12.03
C ARG A 545 3.89 -0.75 -11.61
N LEU A 546 2.67 -0.42 -11.14
CA LEU A 546 1.73 -1.40 -10.60
C LEU A 546 1.09 -2.29 -11.67
N ALA A 547 1.02 -1.83 -12.92
CA ALA A 547 0.65 -2.70 -14.04
C ALA A 547 1.59 -3.90 -14.20
N LYS A 548 2.86 -3.78 -13.78
CA LYS A 548 3.83 -4.88 -13.79
C LYS A 548 3.56 -5.94 -12.73
N ASP A 549 2.81 -5.57 -11.69
CA ASP A 549 2.26 -6.44 -10.65
C ASP A 549 0.84 -6.90 -10.97
N PHE A 550 0.39 -6.73 -12.21
CA PHE A 550 -0.99 -7.05 -12.62
C PHE A 550 -2.05 -6.34 -11.78
N THR A 551 -1.70 -5.17 -11.23
CA THR A 551 -2.53 -4.40 -10.32
C THR A 551 -2.87 -3.05 -10.96
N ARG A 552 -4.11 -2.62 -10.80
CA ARG A 552 -4.52 -1.27 -11.16
C ARG A 552 -4.17 -0.30 -10.03
N VAL A 553 -4.14 0.96 -10.39
CA VAL A 553 -4.03 2.06 -9.46
C VAL A 553 -5.23 2.99 -9.65
N ASP A 554 -5.80 3.48 -8.58
CA ASP A 554 -6.82 4.51 -8.64
C ASP A 554 -6.17 5.89 -8.75
N PHE A 555 -6.58 6.66 -9.77
CA PHE A 555 -6.13 8.04 -9.93
C PHE A 555 -6.95 8.91 -8.98
N GLY A 556 -6.28 9.51 -7.99
CA GLY A 556 -7.11 10.35 -7.25
C GLY A 556 -6.81 10.83 -5.88
N TRP A 557 -7.80 10.84 -5.03
CA TRP A 557 -8.03 11.69 -3.88
C TRP A 557 -8.23 13.14 -4.31
N TRP A 558 -8.80 13.33 -5.50
CA TRP A 558 -9.07 14.65 -6.05
C TRP A 558 -10.21 15.32 -5.31
N TYR A 559 -10.03 16.60 -4.97
CA TYR A 559 -11.07 17.40 -4.36
C TYR A 559 -11.49 18.58 -5.23
N VAL A 560 -12.68 19.08 -4.97
CA VAL A 560 -13.25 20.24 -5.64
C VAL A 560 -12.90 21.50 -4.85
N ARG A 561 -12.49 22.56 -5.58
CA ARG A 561 -12.30 23.90 -5.04
C ARG A 561 -13.09 24.90 -5.90
N ALA A 562 -13.84 25.80 -5.24
CA ALA A 562 -14.49 26.89 -5.95
C ALA A 562 -13.48 27.96 -6.40
N ALA A 563 -13.84 28.75 -7.40
CA ALA A 563 -13.03 29.88 -7.84
C ALA A 563 -12.94 30.97 -6.74
N ALA A 564 -11.76 31.56 -6.61
CA ALA A 564 -11.44 32.65 -5.68
C ALA A 564 -10.60 33.69 -6.40
N LEU A 565 -11.22 34.43 -7.33
CA LEU A 565 -10.51 35.34 -8.25
C LEU A 565 -9.99 36.60 -7.53
N ASP A 566 -10.66 37.01 -6.45
CA ASP A 566 -10.33 38.23 -5.68
C ASP A 566 -9.49 37.93 -4.43
N ALA A 567 -9.12 36.66 -4.20
CA ALA A 567 -8.31 36.31 -3.05
C ALA A 567 -6.87 36.87 -3.19
N PRO A 568 -6.21 37.23 -2.07
CA PRO A 568 -4.83 37.68 -2.10
C PRO A 568 -3.89 36.57 -2.65
N LEU A 569 -2.81 36.99 -3.32
CA LEU A 569 -1.78 36.03 -3.79
C LEU A 569 -1.13 35.36 -2.58
N PRO A 570 -0.75 34.07 -2.72
CA PRO A 570 -0.18 33.31 -1.61
C PRO A 570 1.16 33.89 -1.17
N THR A 571 1.37 34.00 0.13
CA THR A 571 2.70 34.14 0.70
C THR A 571 3.36 32.75 0.69
N ARG A 572 4.60 32.68 0.21
CA ARG A 572 5.40 31.45 0.06
C ARG A 572 5.27 30.54 1.28
N GLY A 573 4.90 29.26 1.09
CA GLY A 573 5.13 28.23 2.05
C GLY A 573 4.06 27.16 2.29
N ALA A 574 2.86 27.26 1.71
CA ALA A 574 1.77 26.34 2.01
C ALA A 574 1.47 25.39 0.83
N LEU A 575 2.18 24.29 0.73
CA LEU A 575 1.87 23.21 -0.23
C LEU A 575 0.76 22.26 0.27
N ILE A 576 0.40 22.34 1.56
CA ILE A 576 -0.58 21.44 2.21
C ILE A 576 -1.42 22.24 3.19
N ASN A 577 -2.12 23.28 2.72
CA ASN A 577 -3.06 23.97 3.61
C ASN A 577 -4.44 24.03 2.96
N TRP A 578 -5.37 23.29 3.52
CA TRP A 578 -6.74 23.09 3.07
C TRP A 578 -7.58 24.40 3.08
N GLU A 579 -7.13 25.42 3.78
CA GLU A 579 -7.82 26.67 4.02
C GLU A 579 -7.16 27.90 3.38
N VAL A 580 -6.18 27.73 2.49
CA VAL A 580 -5.50 28.91 1.94
C VAL A 580 -6.40 29.64 0.95
N LEU A 581 -6.71 30.87 1.28
CA LEU A 581 -7.35 31.86 0.41
C LEU A 581 -6.37 32.29 -0.70
N GLU A 582 -6.02 31.41 -1.59
CA GLU A 582 -5.21 31.70 -2.76
C GLU A 582 -6.11 32.16 -3.91
N ARG A 583 -5.68 33.19 -4.63
CA ARG A 583 -6.31 33.57 -5.89
C ARG A 583 -6.27 32.36 -6.84
N SER A 584 -7.42 31.93 -7.30
CA SER A 584 -7.54 30.71 -8.09
C SER A 584 -8.79 30.74 -8.96
N VAL A 585 -8.69 30.19 -10.16
CA VAL A 585 -9.87 29.91 -11.00
C VAL A 585 -10.69 28.74 -10.44
N GLY A 586 -10.24 28.10 -9.36
CA GLY A 586 -10.83 26.88 -8.82
C GLY A 586 -10.64 25.68 -9.73
N VAL A 587 -11.24 24.59 -9.33
CA VAL A 587 -11.19 23.36 -10.14
C VAL A 587 -12.25 23.45 -11.22
N GLN A 588 -11.86 23.35 -12.49
CA GLN A 588 -12.69 23.55 -13.66
C GLN A 588 -12.89 22.26 -14.47
N VAL A 589 -13.79 22.30 -15.45
CA VAL A 589 -14.13 21.15 -16.32
C VAL A 589 -12.89 20.56 -16.98
N ASP A 590 -12.03 21.40 -17.55
CA ASP A 590 -10.82 20.98 -18.24
C ASP A 590 -9.78 20.30 -17.34
N HIS A 591 -9.68 20.72 -16.09
CA HIS A 591 -8.80 20.09 -15.10
C HIS A 591 -9.25 18.63 -14.82
N TRP A 592 -10.55 18.46 -14.61
CA TRP A 592 -11.13 17.13 -14.40
C TRP A 592 -11.06 16.27 -15.65
N GLU A 593 -11.34 16.85 -16.83
CA GLU A 593 -11.28 16.12 -18.08
C GLU A 593 -9.87 15.65 -18.42
N TYR A 594 -8.88 16.51 -18.17
CA TYR A 594 -7.48 16.11 -18.27
C TYR A 594 -7.18 14.89 -17.39
N GLY A 595 -7.51 14.96 -16.09
CA GLY A 595 -7.26 13.86 -15.16
C GLY A 595 -7.99 12.57 -15.52
N THR A 596 -9.28 12.63 -15.76
CA THR A 596 -10.11 11.45 -16.08
C THR A 596 -9.77 10.81 -17.42
N SER A 597 -9.38 11.60 -18.43
CA SER A 597 -8.92 11.07 -19.72
C SER A 597 -7.62 10.28 -19.58
N LYS A 598 -6.68 10.78 -18.74
CA LYS A 598 -5.44 10.07 -18.44
C LYS A 598 -5.70 8.80 -17.62
N ALA A 599 -6.57 8.87 -16.61
CA ALA A 599 -6.98 7.69 -15.83
C ALA A 599 -7.57 6.61 -16.75
N ALA A 600 -8.48 6.99 -17.65
CA ALA A 600 -9.08 6.08 -18.63
C ALA A 600 -8.06 5.43 -19.56
N ALA A 601 -6.99 6.14 -19.93
CA ALA A 601 -5.87 5.60 -20.73
C ALA A 601 -5.14 4.43 -20.03
N PHE A 602 -5.11 4.43 -18.71
CA PHE A 602 -4.52 3.37 -17.89
C PHE A 602 -5.55 2.35 -17.38
N ASP A 603 -6.79 2.38 -17.86
CA ASP A 603 -7.93 1.60 -17.33
C ASP A 603 -8.16 1.83 -15.83
N SER A 604 -7.66 2.91 -15.30
CA SER A 604 -7.70 3.26 -13.88
C SER A 604 -8.95 4.04 -13.54
N PRO A 605 -9.69 3.69 -12.47
CA PRO A 605 -10.75 4.53 -11.95
C PRO A 605 -10.20 5.81 -11.30
N ALA A 606 -11.07 6.77 -11.04
CA ALA A 606 -10.76 7.98 -10.32
C ALA A 606 -11.36 7.95 -8.91
N THR A 607 -10.63 8.48 -7.91
CA THR A 607 -11.14 8.70 -6.56
C THR A 607 -11.35 10.18 -6.32
N VAL A 608 -12.55 10.57 -5.91
CA VAL A 608 -12.95 11.96 -5.71
C VAL A 608 -13.36 12.16 -4.26
N GLN A 609 -12.79 13.18 -3.62
CA GLN A 609 -13.20 13.62 -2.29
C GLN A 609 -14.45 14.49 -2.39
N GLY A 610 -15.55 13.99 -1.88
CA GLY A 610 -16.86 14.64 -1.90
C GLY A 610 -17.07 15.55 -0.71
N TRP A 611 -16.34 16.67 -0.66
CA TRP A 611 -16.63 17.76 0.28
C TRP A 611 -17.81 18.55 -0.22
N LEU A 612 -18.99 18.29 0.36
CA LEU A 612 -20.26 18.82 -0.12
C LEU A 612 -20.31 20.34 -0.13
N GLY A 613 -19.73 21.00 0.89
CA GLY A 613 -19.63 22.46 0.95
C GLY A 613 -18.89 23.03 -0.26
N ALA A 614 -17.72 22.47 -0.60
CA ALA A 614 -16.92 22.88 -1.75
C ALA A 614 -17.61 22.55 -3.09
N MET A 615 -18.26 21.37 -3.18
CA MET A 615 -19.03 20.98 -4.37
C MET A 615 -20.22 21.91 -4.63
N ARG A 616 -20.97 22.30 -3.60
CA ARG A 616 -22.08 23.27 -3.72
C ARG A 616 -21.59 24.68 -4.10
N ALA A 617 -20.40 25.07 -3.62
CA ALA A 617 -19.79 26.36 -3.93
C ALA A 617 -19.27 26.45 -5.38
N ASN A 618 -18.82 25.32 -5.97
CA ASN A 618 -18.32 25.31 -7.33
C ASN A 618 -19.49 25.32 -8.34
N LYS A 619 -19.68 26.44 -9.03
CA LYS A 619 -20.79 26.62 -9.99
C LYS A 619 -20.69 25.76 -11.26
N ARG A 620 -19.53 25.14 -11.49
CA ARG A 620 -19.31 24.22 -12.64
C ARG A 620 -19.48 22.77 -12.27
N MET A 621 -19.91 22.48 -11.04
CA MET A 621 -19.98 21.09 -10.54
C MET A 621 -20.83 20.17 -11.42
N ASP A 622 -21.90 20.68 -11.98
CA ASP A 622 -22.78 19.93 -12.86
C ASP A 622 -22.09 19.54 -14.17
N ASP A 623 -21.38 20.49 -14.77
CA ASP A 623 -20.59 20.26 -15.99
C ASP A 623 -19.45 19.26 -15.72
N ILE A 624 -18.78 19.41 -14.57
CA ILE A 624 -17.69 18.51 -14.11
C ILE A 624 -18.22 17.08 -13.94
N LEU A 625 -19.30 16.89 -13.19
CA LEU A 625 -19.85 15.54 -12.95
C LEU A 625 -20.38 14.90 -14.24
N GLY A 626 -21.02 15.68 -15.10
CA GLY A 626 -21.48 15.18 -16.41
C GLY A 626 -20.32 14.74 -17.32
N MET A 627 -19.22 15.47 -17.31
CA MET A 627 -18.01 15.11 -18.05
C MET A 627 -17.34 13.85 -17.45
N MET A 628 -17.18 13.79 -16.12
CA MET A 628 -16.63 12.60 -15.45
C MET A 628 -17.45 11.35 -15.75
N ARG A 629 -18.78 11.45 -15.74
CA ARG A 629 -19.66 10.33 -16.09
C ARG A 629 -19.40 9.78 -17.50
N ARG A 630 -19.16 10.65 -18.50
CA ARG A 630 -18.85 10.19 -19.86
C ARG A 630 -17.53 9.44 -19.91
N TRP A 631 -16.47 9.95 -19.26
CA TRP A 631 -15.18 9.26 -19.20
C TRP A 631 -15.25 7.96 -18.41
N GLU A 632 -16.01 7.93 -17.29
CA GLU A 632 -16.25 6.71 -16.54
C GLU A 632 -17.00 5.65 -17.37
N ASP A 633 -17.98 6.06 -18.18
CA ASP A 633 -18.70 5.15 -19.08
C ASP A 633 -17.75 4.56 -20.14
N VAL A 634 -16.94 5.39 -20.78
CA VAL A 634 -15.93 4.97 -21.77
C VAL A 634 -14.94 3.98 -21.15
N ARG A 635 -14.43 4.28 -19.97
CA ARG A 635 -13.47 3.44 -19.25
C ARG A 635 -14.09 2.11 -18.80
N ALA A 636 -15.21 2.18 -18.11
CA ALA A 636 -15.86 1.02 -17.51
C ALA A 636 -16.38 0.03 -18.58
N ARG A 637 -16.86 0.54 -19.70
CA ARG A 637 -17.30 -0.26 -20.86
C ARG A 637 -16.15 -0.69 -21.78
N LYS A 638 -14.88 -0.27 -21.48
CA LYS A 638 -13.69 -0.59 -22.26
C LYS A 638 -13.81 -0.18 -23.74
N LEU A 639 -14.33 1.03 -24.00
CA LEU A 639 -14.57 1.52 -25.36
C LEU A 639 -13.30 2.02 -26.06
N LEU A 640 -12.21 2.25 -25.33
CA LEU A 640 -10.94 2.75 -25.88
C LEU A 640 -10.15 1.63 -26.56
N THR A 641 -9.76 1.89 -27.80
CA THR A 641 -8.77 1.05 -28.50
C THR A 641 -7.37 1.22 -27.90
N PRO A 642 -6.44 0.26 -28.10
CA PRO A 642 -5.05 0.42 -27.68
C PRO A 642 -4.40 1.71 -28.22
N ALA A 643 -4.64 2.07 -29.46
CA ALA A 643 -4.11 3.30 -30.08
C ALA A 643 -4.65 4.57 -29.40
N GLN A 644 -5.94 4.60 -29.06
CA GLN A 644 -6.53 5.72 -28.31
C GLN A 644 -5.94 5.82 -26.90
N LYS A 645 -5.74 4.70 -26.22
CA LYS A 645 -5.08 4.70 -24.90
C LYS A 645 -3.68 5.28 -24.98
N GLU A 646 -2.86 4.88 -25.96
CA GLU A 646 -1.53 5.45 -26.13
C GLU A 646 -1.56 6.96 -26.44
N MET A 647 -2.49 7.38 -27.29
CA MET A 647 -2.70 8.82 -27.58
C MET A 647 -3.06 9.61 -26.32
N LEU A 648 -3.96 9.08 -25.50
CA LEU A 648 -4.42 9.74 -24.26
C LEU A 648 -3.34 9.81 -23.17
N LYS A 649 -2.32 8.95 -23.21
CA LYS A 649 -1.18 8.98 -22.27
C LYS A 649 -0.21 10.14 -22.50
N ASP A 650 -0.30 10.83 -23.64
CA ASP A 650 0.51 12.01 -23.89
C ASP A 650 0.10 13.15 -22.95
N THR A 651 0.98 13.50 -22.03
CA THR A 651 0.72 14.51 -20.99
C THR A 651 0.68 15.94 -21.51
N LYS A 652 1.17 16.18 -22.75
CA LYS A 652 1.18 17.51 -23.40
C LYS A 652 -0.09 17.79 -24.22
N ARG A 653 -0.93 16.78 -24.41
CA ARG A 653 -2.14 16.89 -25.22
C ARG A 653 -3.37 16.77 -24.33
N GLU A 654 -4.37 17.55 -24.66
CA GLU A 654 -5.66 17.57 -23.96
C GLU A 654 -6.78 17.09 -24.88
N PHE A 655 -7.70 16.34 -24.32
CA PHE A 655 -8.74 15.68 -25.08
C PHE A 655 -10.10 15.95 -24.48
N HIS A 656 -11.08 16.16 -25.36
CA HIS A 656 -12.49 16.34 -25.01
C HIS A 656 -13.32 15.18 -25.56
N LEU A 657 -14.27 14.70 -24.76
CA LEU A 657 -15.14 13.58 -25.08
C LEU A 657 -16.52 14.06 -25.51
N LEU A 658 -16.84 13.83 -26.75
CA LEU A 658 -18.12 14.20 -27.36
C LEU A 658 -19.06 12.98 -27.43
N ASP A 659 -20.33 13.17 -27.09
CA ASP A 659 -21.36 12.17 -27.35
C ASP A 659 -21.59 12.09 -28.90
N ASP A 660 -21.55 10.88 -29.46
CA ASP A 660 -21.76 10.64 -30.89
C ASP A 660 -23.25 10.58 -31.27
N GLY A 661 -24.13 10.70 -30.27
CA GLY A 661 -25.59 10.60 -30.47
C GLY A 661 -26.10 9.19 -30.80
N LYS A 662 -25.23 8.18 -30.76
CA LYS A 662 -25.54 6.76 -31.07
C LYS A 662 -25.23 5.83 -29.90
N GLY A 663 -24.94 6.40 -28.71
CA GLY A 663 -24.57 5.68 -27.51
C GLY A 663 -23.09 5.33 -27.42
N GLY A 664 -22.26 5.96 -28.23
CA GLY A 664 -20.80 5.95 -28.20
C GLY A 664 -20.24 7.36 -28.02
N TYR A 665 -18.92 7.48 -28.21
CA TYR A 665 -18.20 8.72 -27.97
C TYR A 665 -17.10 8.95 -29.01
N ASP A 666 -16.96 10.22 -29.43
CA ASP A 666 -15.81 10.69 -30.22
C ASP A 666 -14.81 11.40 -29.33
N ILE A 667 -13.52 11.11 -29.52
CA ILE A 667 -12.43 11.79 -28.81
C ILE A 667 -11.85 12.85 -29.76
N VAL A 668 -11.88 14.10 -29.33
CA VAL A 668 -11.26 15.22 -30.06
C VAL A 668 -10.14 15.82 -29.22
N GLU A 669 -9.06 16.23 -29.89
CA GLU A 669 -8.04 17.06 -29.24
C GLU A 669 -8.57 18.50 -29.17
N TRP A 670 -8.54 19.10 -27.99
CA TRP A 670 -8.87 20.50 -27.82
C TRP A 670 -7.67 21.31 -27.33
N LYS A 671 -7.69 22.60 -27.57
CA LYS A 671 -6.61 23.51 -27.18
C LYS A 671 -7.19 24.71 -26.48
N GLN A 672 -6.56 25.10 -25.39
CA GLN A 672 -6.96 26.28 -24.64
C GLN A 672 -6.76 27.56 -25.47
N LEU A 673 -7.76 28.42 -25.48
CA LEU A 673 -7.70 29.78 -25.98
C LEU A 673 -7.49 30.72 -24.79
N THR A 674 -6.34 31.39 -24.74
CA THR A 674 -6.04 32.35 -23.66
C THR A 674 -6.88 33.59 -23.83
N VAL A 675 -7.66 33.93 -22.80
CA VAL A 675 -8.50 35.15 -22.78
C VAL A 675 -7.68 36.29 -22.19
N GLY A 676 -7.52 37.37 -22.97
CA GLY A 676 -6.68 38.50 -22.61
C GLY A 676 -5.18 38.26 -22.81
N THR A 677 -4.37 39.21 -22.38
CA THR A 677 -2.91 39.19 -22.48
C THR A 677 -2.22 39.55 -21.17
N GLY A 678 -0.96 39.17 -21.05
CA GLY A 678 -0.14 39.47 -19.86
C GLY A 678 -0.31 38.48 -18.71
N PRO A 679 0.30 38.77 -17.55
CA PRO A 679 0.34 37.85 -16.40
C PRO A 679 -1.03 37.52 -15.82
N ASP A 680 -2.00 38.42 -15.94
CA ASP A 680 -3.34 38.23 -15.39
C ASP A 680 -4.26 37.36 -16.27
N ALA A 681 -3.85 37.01 -17.49
CA ALA A 681 -4.62 36.13 -18.38
C ALA A 681 -4.89 34.74 -17.78
N VAL A 682 -4.04 34.26 -16.90
CA VAL A 682 -4.23 33.00 -16.17
C VAL A 682 -5.41 33.05 -15.15
N TRP A 683 -5.82 34.28 -14.77
CA TRP A 683 -6.93 34.53 -13.85
C TRP A 683 -8.21 34.97 -14.57
N ALA A 684 -8.23 34.85 -15.92
CA ALA A 684 -9.40 35.27 -16.68
C ALA A 684 -10.68 34.55 -16.17
N PRO A 685 -11.77 35.28 -15.98
CA PRO A 685 -13.01 34.70 -15.43
C PRO A 685 -13.74 33.79 -16.45
N VAL A 686 -13.31 33.78 -17.70
CA VAL A 686 -13.84 32.89 -18.75
C VAL A 686 -12.72 31.99 -19.26
N ARG A 687 -12.98 30.68 -19.28
CA ARG A 687 -12.13 29.69 -19.93
C ARG A 687 -12.72 29.31 -21.28
N ALA A 688 -11.86 29.06 -22.26
CA ALA A 688 -12.27 28.69 -23.60
C ALA A 688 -11.30 27.67 -24.23
N PHE A 689 -11.83 26.74 -24.99
CA PHE A 689 -11.08 25.70 -25.68
C PHE A 689 -11.61 25.52 -27.10
N VAL A 690 -10.74 25.30 -28.08
CA VAL A 690 -11.12 25.08 -29.47
C VAL A 690 -10.80 23.67 -29.92
N TYR A 691 -11.75 23.06 -30.67
CA TYR A 691 -11.54 21.79 -31.37
C TYR A 691 -12.18 21.82 -32.77
N GLY A 692 -11.83 20.86 -33.61
CA GLY A 692 -12.43 20.70 -34.94
C GLY A 692 -13.56 19.68 -34.93
N ARG A 693 -14.71 20.00 -35.57
CA ARG A 693 -15.82 19.07 -35.77
C ARG A 693 -16.51 19.38 -37.13
N ASN A 694 -16.74 18.36 -37.96
CA ASN A 694 -17.50 18.49 -39.23
C ASN A 694 -17.00 19.63 -40.15
N GLY A 695 -15.70 19.83 -40.23
CA GLY A 695 -15.09 20.88 -41.06
C GLY A 695 -15.11 22.30 -40.47
N LYS A 696 -15.76 22.49 -39.30
CA LYS A 696 -15.81 23.76 -38.57
C LYS A 696 -14.92 23.74 -37.32
N ARG A 697 -14.70 24.92 -36.75
CA ARG A 697 -14.19 25.08 -35.40
C ARG A 697 -15.32 25.21 -34.41
N VAL A 698 -15.17 24.55 -33.26
CA VAL A 698 -16.09 24.66 -32.13
C VAL A 698 -15.33 25.18 -30.96
N VAL A 699 -15.80 26.26 -30.36
CA VAL A 699 -15.25 26.81 -29.11
C VAL A 699 -16.15 26.39 -27.96
N ALA A 700 -15.61 25.61 -27.04
CA ALA A 700 -16.21 25.32 -25.74
C ALA A 700 -15.76 26.40 -24.75
N TYR A 701 -16.70 27.05 -24.04
CA TYR A 701 -16.37 28.12 -23.12
C TYR A 701 -17.33 28.15 -21.94
N TRP A 702 -16.87 28.68 -20.81
CA TRP A 702 -17.65 28.83 -19.58
C TRP A 702 -17.05 29.89 -18.66
N HIS A 703 -17.88 30.45 -17.74
CA HIS A 703 -17.40 31.32 -16.68
C HIS A 703 -16.93 30.48 -15.48
N VAL A 704 -15.75 30.77 -14.92
CA VAL A 704 -15.12 29.96 -13.87
C VAL A 704 -15.84 30.00 -12.51
N ALA A 705 -16.52 31.10 -12.19
CA ALA A 705 -17.14 31.33 -10.87
C ALA A 705 -18.68 31.42 -10.92
N ASP A 706 -19.24 32.17 -11.86
CA ASP A 706 -20.69 32.45 -11.92
C ASP A 706 -21.14 32.60 -13.38
N LYS A 707 -21.35 33.83 -13.80
CA LYS A 707 -21.74 34.24 -15.16
C LYS A 707 -21.10 35.56 -15.52
N GLY A 708 -20.92 35.79 -16.80
CA GLY A 708 -20.38 37.04 -17.35
C GLY A 708 -20.42 37.02 -18.85
N ARG A 709 -19.77 37.94 -19.48
CA ARG A 709 -19.71 38.08 -20.94
C ARG A 709 -18.27 38.10 -21.41
N LEU A 710 -18.04 37.52 -22.55
CA LEU A 710 -16.77 37.63 -23.27
C LEU A 710 -17.00 38.44 -24.53
N VAL A 711 -16.56 39.67 -24.55
CA VAL A 711 -16.64 40.56 -25.70
C VAL A 711 -15.45 40.27 -26.63
N LEU A 712 -15.71 39.69 -27.78
CA LEU A 712 -14.70 39.44 -28.80
C LEU A 712 -14.52 40.70 -29.70
N PRO A 713 -13.29 40.96 -30.20
CA PRO A 713 -13.01 42.12 -31.05
C PRO A 713 -13.54 41.96 -32.48
N ASP A 714 -13.36 43.01 -33.28
CA ASP A 714 -13.52 43.02 -34.76
C ASP A 714 -14.93 42.64 -35.24
N GLY A 715 -15.97 42.97 -34.48
CA GLY A 715 -17.36 42.65 -34.81
C GLY A 715 -17.77 41.22 -34.61
N LEU A 716 -16.93 40.40 -33.98
CA LEU A 716 -17.28 39.05 -33.56
C LEU A 716 -18.33 39.09 -32.43
N PRO A 717 -19.06 37.98 -32.22
CA PRO A 717 -20.13 37.98 -31.23
C PRO A 717 -19.64 38.15 -29.79
N THR A 718 -20.47 38.75 -28.96
CA THR A 718 -20.33 38.67 -27.50
C THR A 718 -20.85 37.33 -27.03
N LEU A 719 -20.04 36.61 -26.28
CA LEU A 719 -20.36 35.28 -25.76
C LEU A 719 -20.86 35.37 -24.32
N GLU A 720 -22.11 34.97 -24.08
CA GLU A 720 -22.66 34.87 -22.71
C GLU A 720 -22.12 33.62 -22.04
N ALA A 721 -21.18 33.80 -21.10
CA ALA A 721 -20.51 32.73 -20.40
C ALA A 721 -21.17 32.46 -19.05
N GLU A 722 -21.54 31.23 -18.82
CA GLU A 722 -22.14 30.70 -17.59
C GLU A 722 -21.66 29.25 -17.41
N ASN A 723 -22.52 28.25 -17.66
CA ASN A 723 -22.16 26.83 -17.79
C ASN A 723 -21.40 26.58 -19.09
N LEU A 724 -20.90 25.38 -19.27
CA LEU A 724 -20.25 24.98 -20.52
C LEU A 724 -21.17 25.21 -21.71
N LYS A 725 -20.74 26.09 -22.61
CA LYS A 725 -21.43 26.42 -23.88
C LYS A 725 -20.54 26.17 -25.09
N LEU A 726 -21.15 26.00 -26.24
CA LEU A 726 -20.46 25.76 -27.51
C LEU A 726 -20.79 26.89 -28.47
N TRP A 727 -19.78 27.34 -29.21
CA TRP A 727 -19.90 28.29 -30.31
C TRP A 727 -19.23 27.72 -31.56
N GLU A 728 -20.00 27.47 -32.63
CA GLU A 728 -19.51 27.03 -33.92
C GLU A 728 -19.11 28.22 -34.78
N THR A 729 -17.98 28.14 -35.49
CA THR A 729 -17.46 29.22 -36.33
C THR A 729 -16.63 28.66 -37.49
N ASP A 730 -16.54 29.46 -38.55
CA ASP A 730 -15.65 29.17 -39.70
C ASP A 730 -14.28 29.79 -39.56
N LEU A 731 -13.99 30.52 -38.45
CA LEU A 731 -12.69 31.10 -38.17
C LEU A 731 -11.64 29.99 -38.03
N SER A 732 -10.46 30.27 -38.54
CA SER A 732 -9.29 29.40 -38.32
C SER A 732 -8.84 29.45 -36.83
N GLU A 733 -8.09 28.44 -36.41
CA GLU A 733 -7.50 28.40 -35.04
C GLU A 733 -6.64 29.65 -34.75
N ALA A 734 -5.87 30.11 -35.75
CA ALA A 734 -5.01 31.29 -35.60
C ALA A 734 -5.84 32.59 -35.38
N GLU A 735 -6.94 32.75 -36.12
CA GLU A 735 -7.89 33.86 -35.94
C GLU A 735 -8.53 33.82 -34.54
N LEU A 736 -8.94 32.64 -34.07
CA LEU A 736 -9.51 32.45 -32.76
C LEU A 736 -8.49 32.77 -31.65
N VAL A 737 -7.25 32.30 -31.74
CA VAL A 737 -6.18 32.64 -30.80
C VAL A 737 -5.98 34.15 -30.73
N SER A 738 -5.94 34.84 -31.89
CA SER A 738 -5.80 36.28 -31.94
C SER A 738 -7.02 37.03 -31.37
N ALA A 739 -8.24 36.56 -31.63
CA ALA A 739 -9.47 37.18 -31.14
C ALA A 739 -9.59 37.03 -29.61
N PHE A 740 -9.34 35.84 -29.07
CA PHE A 740 -9.42 35.57 -27.64
C PHE A 740 -8.34 36.30 -26.84
N ALA A 741 -7.11 36.43 -27.38
CA ALA A 741 -6.05 37.23 -26.76
C ALA A 741 -6.44 38.70 -26.61
N ARG A 742 -7.31 39.24 -27.47
CA ARG A 742 -7.80 40.61 -27.42
C ARG A 742 -9.17 40.74 -26.78
N ALA A 743 -9.78 39.64 -26.41
CA ALA A 743 -11.11 39.65 -25.79
C ALA A 743 -11.11 40.29 -24.39
N LYS A 744 -12.26 40.83 -24.02
CA LYS A 744 -12.50 41.38 -22.70
C LYS A 744 -13.61 40.60 -22.00
N ALA A 745 -13.30 40.10 -20.80
CA ALA A 745 -14.29 39.49 -19.94
C ALA A 745 -14.96 40.59 -19.06
N GLU A 746 -16.31 40.59 -19.01
CA GLU A 746 -17.14 41.51 -18.27
C GLU A 746 -18.10 40.78 -17.33
#